data_2fd265ec0b30219b3c505319f6cd6964
#
_entry.id   2fd265ec0b30219b3c505319f6cd6964
#
_cell.length_a   1.000
_cell.length_b   1.000
_cell.length_c   1.000
_cell.angle_alpha   90.00
_cell.angle_beta   90.00
_cell.angle_gamma   90.00
#
_symmetry.space_group_name_H-M   'P 1'
#
loop_
_entity.id
_entity.type
_entity.pdbx_description
1 polymer ?
#
loop_
_entity_poly.entity_id
_entity_poly.type
_entity_poly.pdbx_seq_one_letter_code
_entity_poly.pdbx_strand_id
1 'polypeptide(L)'
;MCKNETMSSSSVPRADRTVPFTKDALSARQTLLRLAITGMLAFAGATVGWFIMAKTNFPAFTSSFVLRGLTTAAIVIVVVLTGLACYWWTYPTKWMVDKHANKEASRGTDRPELRPWASIVLQLVMYLAPAVLVLAALGIPLAATQLYLGGISVDQAFRTQFLTRMTDHLGWEDMAYLDQPSFYPGLWFFSGGLFARTFGLAGWVAMQPWALITMAMSASMLVPVWQRICGSLPIAAALALVTVTVTLTVGGDEPYAAIVAMGMAPAFIIARRALHGGRFALVGSILYLGLSANLYTLYTAISALTVIVLAVAGAVTARALKPLIRLVMIGMGSMAIALLGWAPYLWALLTQPHGPTGTAQHYLPEVATQVPTPFFESVAIGILSLIALMWFVLRRKDGDVRALTYGLIVCYAWVVLSLLATVFGTTLLGFRVAVPISIILAVAGVLAIADMRLVYMPQMLSPEFRKAGGTVSISRVLVIVMAICGIHYATQIPTVHESYIDTAYTDTDGDGKRGDKLPGDSAVYYQKVDQVLSEELGGRADKVLLTDEKSFMAYHPYHGYQAFTAHYANPLGEFARRNEEIERWAKITKPEDLLAAMDEAEKAHGWKAPDALLVRGQLDLADDKEKDTNKAEAKNEAIDADRVDRPLPKVKGAGNGTFTYLVADDLYPNQPNVRFRPIEFEASAFARGWNLHQVGPFVIAVRQR
;
A
#
# COMPACT_ATOMS: atom_id res chain seq x y z
N MET A 1 -33.28 20.96 -52.94
CA MET A 1 -33.60 21.33 -51.54
C MET A 1 -33.18 20.20 -50.63
N CYS A 2 -31.91 20.19 -50.20
CA CYS A 2 -31.40 19.25 -49.20
C CYS A 2 -31.18 20.01 -47.90
N LYS A 3 -31.95 19.66 -46.86
CA LYS A 3 -31.73 20.11 -45.49
C LYS A 3 -30.61 19.26 -44.86
N ASN A 4 -29.50 19.91 -44.53
CA ASN A 4 -28.46 19.34 -43.67
C ASN A 4 -29.03 19.27 -42.23
N GLU A 5 -29.28 18.05 -41.76
CA GLU A 5 -29.47 17.78 -40.33
C GLU A 5 -28.09 17.62 -39.69
N THR A 6 -27.66 18.66 -39.00
CA THR A 6 -26.55 18.64 -38.10
C THR A 6 -26.82 17.67 -36.95
N MET A 7 -26.09 16.57 -36.85
CA MET A 7 -26.12 15.67 -35.69
C MET A 7 -25.83 16.46 -34.42
N SER A 8 -26.85 16.67 -33.64
CA SER A 8 -26.81 17.15 -32.26
C SER A 8 -26.01 16.16 -31.43
N SER A 9 -24.83 16.57 -30.97
CA SER A 9 -24.11 15.86 -29.91
C SER A 9 -25.04 15.71 -28.71
N SER A 10 -25.37 14.45 -28.34
CA SER A 10 -26.20 14.12 -27.20
C SER A 10 -25.62 14.73 -25.93
N SER A 11 -26.07 15.89 -25.55
CA SER A 11 -25.79 16.52 -24.27
C SER A 11 -26.45 15.69 -23.16
N VAL A 12 -25.64 15.06 -22.31
CA VAL A 12 -26.10 14.53 -21.03
C VAL A 12 -26.82 15.66 -20.28
N PRO A 13 -28.02 15.46 -19.75
CA PRO A 13 -28.79 16.51 -19.11
C PRO A 13 -28.02 17.26 -18.05
N ARG A 14 -28.03 18.59 -18.09
CA ARG A 14 -27.32 19.50 -17.17
C ARG A 14 -27.60 19.25 -15.68
N ALA A 15 -28.70 18.55 -15.38
CA ALA A 15 -29.14 18.22 -14.02
C ALA A 15 -28.29 17.18 -13.27
N ASP A 16 -27.39 16.49 -13.95
CA ASP A 16 -26.63 15.32 -13.41
C ASP A 16 -25.18 15.63 -13.01
N ARG A 17 -24.81 16.92 -12.88
CA ARG A 17 -23.42 17.31 -12.59
C ARG A 17 -23.28 18.06 -11.27
N THR A 18 -22.33 17.61 -10.45
CA THR A 18 -21.97 18.20 -9.16
C THR A 18 -21.37 19.61 -9.28
N VAL A 19 -20.68 19.91 -10.39
CA VAL A 19 -20.01 21.19 -10.65
C VAL A 19 -20.26 21.62 -12.10
N PRO A 20 -20.51 22.91 -12.39
CA PRO A 20 -20.74 23.37 -13.75
C PRO A 20 -19.53 23.13 -14.67
N PHE A 21 -19.81 22.79 -15.93
CA PHE A 21 -18.79 22.57 -16.94
C PHE A 21 -17.89 23.78 -17.09
N THR A 22 -16.58 23.55 -17.05
CA THR A 22 -15.59 24.53 -17.47
C THR A 22 -14.94 24.10 -18.79
N LYS A 23 -14.13 24.97 -19.40
CA LYS A 23 -13.34 24.68 -20.60
C LYS A 23 -12.33 23.55 -20.41
N ASP A 24 -12.07 23.14 -19.18
CA ASP A 24 -11.07 22.13 -18.80
C ASP A 24 -11.61 20.69 -18.88
N ALA A 25 -12.88 20.50 -19.25
CA ALA A 25 -13.49 19.17 -19.34
C ALA A 25 -12.79 18.29 -20.38
N LEU A 26 -12.36 17.10 -19.98
CA LEU A 26 -11.65 16.15 -20.84
C LEU A 26 -12.61 15.20 -21.56
N SER A 27 -12.38 14.97 -22.86
CA SER A 27 -12.96 13.83 -23.57
C SER A 27 -12.35 12.50 -23.07
N ALA A 28 -12.96 11.37 -23.42
CA ALA A 28 -12.42 10.06 -23.03
C ALA A 28 -11.00 9.81 -23.54
N ARG A 29 -10.76 10.14 -24.83
CA ARG A 29 -9.42 10.00 -25.44
C ARG A 29 -8.38 10.89 -24.74
N GLN A 30 -8.75 12.15 -24.46
CA GLN A 30 -7.86 13.08 -23.74
C GLN A 30 -7.60 12.58 -22.32
N THR A 31 -8.59 12.00 -21.64
CA THR A 31 -8.39 11.43 -20.30
C THR A 31 -7.39 10.28 -20.33
N LEU A 32 -7.52 9.33 -21.26
CA LEU A 32 -6.57 8.22 -21.39
C LEU A 32 -5.15 8.71 -21.70
N LEU A 33 -5.02 9.67 -22.63
CA LEU A 33 -3.72 10.26 -22.96
C LEU A 33 -3.09 10.98 -21.76
N ARG A 34 -3.90 11.78 -21.03
CA ARG A 34 -3.43 12.48 -19.82
C ARG A 34 -3.08 11.51 -18.70
N LEU A 35 -3.85 10.43 -18.49
CA LEU A 35 -3.52 9.37 -17.55
C LEU A 35 -2.16 8.74 -17.86
N ALA A 36 -1.93 8.36 -19.13
CA ALA A 36 -0.67 7.76 -19.55
C ALA A 36 0.52 8.72 -19.34
N ILE A 37 0.41 9.96 -19.83
CA ILE A 37 1.48 10.96 -19.70
C ILE A 37 1.76 11.29 -18.24
N THR A 38 0.71 11.55 -17.44
CA THR A 38 0.86 11.89 -16.03
C THR A 38 1.44 10.72 -15.23
N GLY A 39 0.97 9.50 -15.50
CA GLY A 39 1.51 8.28 -14.87
C GLY A 39 2.99 8.07 -15.19
N MET A 40 3.38 8.20 -16.48
CA MET A 40 4.80 8.08 -16.88
C MET A 40 5.69 9.16 -16.27
N LEU A 41 5.23 10.42 -16.27
CA LEU A 41 6.01 11.52 -15.70
C LEU A 41 6.13 11.38 -14.17
N ALA A 42 5.08 10.99 -13.49
CA ALA A 42 5.11 10.74 -12.05
C ALA A 42 6.00 9.54 -11.70
N PHE A 43 5.92 8.44 -12.47
CA PHE A 43 6.79 7.27 -12.30
C PHE A 43 8.27 7.66 -12.49
N ALA A 44 8.60 8.30 -13.61
CA ALA A 44 9.97 8.71 -13.89
C ALA A 44 10.50 9.73 -12.87
N GLY A 45 9.69 10.74 -12.53
CA GLY A 45 10.05 11.76 -11.55
C GLY A 45 10.23 11.19 -10.14
N ALA A 46 9.36 10.28 -9.71
CA ALA A 46 9.49 9.62 -8.42
C ALA A 46 10.70 8.68 -8.36
N THR A 47 10.95 7.93 -9.44
CA THR A 47 12.13 7.06 -9.55
C THR A 47 13.41 7.88 -9.46
N VAL A 48 13.54 8.96 -10.24
CA VAL A 48 14.71 9.85 -10.20
C VAL A 48 14.84 10.51 -8.82
N GLY A 49 13.74 11.00 -8.26
CA GLY A 49 13.73 11.60 -6.92
C GLY A 49 14.23 10.63 -5.84
N TRP A 50 13.77 9.37 -5.89
CA TRP A 50 14.26 8.34 -4.97
C TRP A 50 15.76 8.05 -5.17
N PHE A 51 16.23 7.89 -6.41
CA PHE A 51 17.66 7.67 -6.67
C PHE A 51 18.54 8.82 -6.17
N ILE A 52 18.08 10.07 -6.28
CA ILE A 52 18.79 11.24 -5.75
C ILE A 52 18.83 11.13 -4.21
N MET A 53 17.69 10.90 -3.56
CA MET A 53 17.60 10.75 -2.09
C MET A 53 18.46 9.58 -1.59
N ALA A 54 18.43 8.45 -2.29
CA ALA A 54 19.20 7.26 -1.97
C ALA A 54 20.73 7.47 -1.98
N LYS A 55 21.23 8.50 -2.67
CA LYS A 55 22.65 8.85 -2.73
C LYS A 55 23.06 9.94 -1.74
N THR A 56 22.10 10.47 -0.96
CA THR A 56 22.41 11.50 0.04
C THR A 56 22.89 10.87 1.34
N ASN A 57 23.73 11.59 2.08
CA ASN A 57 24.20 11.18 3.41
C ASN A 57 23.43 11.96 4.48
N PHE A 58 22.11 11.93 4.43
CA PHE A 58 21.30 12.56 5.47
C PHE A 58 21.38 11.79 6.80
N PRO A 59 21.29 12.51 7.95
CA PRO A 59 21.10 11.86 9.24
C PRO A 59 19.71 11.19 9.33
N ALA A 60 19.52 10.30 10.29
CA ALA A 60 18.23 9.72 10.56
C ALA A 60 17.18 10.80 10.90
N PHE A 61 15.94 10.62 10.46
CA PHE A 61 14.86 11.62 10.54
C PHE A 61 14.65 12.15 11.97
N THR A 62 14.62 11.27 12.96
CA THR A 62 14.37 11.63 14.36
C THR A 62 15.62 12.07 15.12
N SER A 63 16.82 11.85 14.56
CA SER A 63 18.08 12.28 15.16
C SER A 63 18.48 13.72 14.82
N SER A 64 17.82 14.34 13.82
CA SER A 64 18.19 15.68 13.33
C SER A 64 16.99 16.50 12.88
N PHE A 65 17.00 17.79 13.17
CA PHE A 65 16.02 18.74 12.65
C PHE A 65 16.17 19.02 11.14
N VAL A 66 17.28 18.62 10.51
CA VAL A 66 17.54 18.88 9.08
C VAL A 66 16.47 18.22 8.21
N LEU A 67 16.22 16.92 8.36
CA LEU A 67 15.19 16.23 7.56
C LEU A 67 13.79 16.70 7.93
N ARG A 68 13.51 16.98 9.18
CA ARG A 68 12.21 17.54 9.62
C ARG A 68 11.96 18.90 8.96
N GLY A 69 12.94 19.79 8.96
CA GLY A 69 12.86 21.10 8.31
C GLY A 69 12.72 21.00 6.81
N LEU A 70 13.49 20.12 6.16
CA LEU A 70 13.43 19.89 4.71
C LEU A 70 12.07 19.32 4.30
N THR A 71 11.54 18.33 5.03
CA THR A 71 10.20 17.76 4.81
C THR A 71 9.13 18.83 4.90
N THR A 72 9.13 19.63 5.97
CA THR A 72 8.16 20.71 6.17
C THR A 72 8.26 21.75 5.05
N ALA A 73 9.47 22.19 4.69
CA ALA A 73 9.68 23.15 3.61
C ALA A 73 9.19 22.61 2.26
N ALA A 74 9.49 21.35 1.94
CA ALA A 74 9.04 20.71 0.70
C ALA A 74 7.51 20.63 0.61
N ILE A 75 6.82 20.21 1.69
CA ILE A 75 5.35 20.18 1.76
C ILE A 75 4.77 21.57 1.55
N VAL A 76 5.30 22.60 2.25
CA VAL A 76 4.86 24.00 2.09
C VAL A 76 5.01 24.46 0.66
N ILE A 77 6.16 24.23 0.05
CA ILE A 77 6.44 24.60 -1.35
C ILE A 77 5.43 23.93 -2.30
N VAL A 78 5.19 22.63 -2.17
CA VAL A 78 4.23 21.89 -3.02
C VAL A 78 2.84 22.49 -2.93
N VAL A 79 2.32 22.70 -1.71
CA VAL A 79 0.96 23.21 -1.50
C VAL A 79 0.85 24.65 -1.99
N VAL A 80 1.83 25.53 -1.68
CA VAL A 80 1.84 26.92 -2.12
C VAL A 80 1.91 27.02 -3.64
N LEU A 81 2.84 26.30 -4.29
CA LEU A 81 2.97 26.31 -5.77
C LEU A 81 1.69 25.81 -6.43
N THR A 82 1.05 24.77 -5.87
CA THR A 82 -0.22 24.27 -6.41
C THR A 82 -1.34 25.28 -6.23
N GLY A 83 -1.44 25.91 -5.06
CA GLY A 83 -2.40 26.98 -4.81
C GLY A 83 -2.23 28.16 -5.77
N LEU A 84 -0.99 28.59 -6.00
CA LEU A 84 -0.66 29.64 -6.99
C LEU A 84 -1.00 29.19 -8.42
N ALA A 85 -0.68 27.95 -8.79
CA ALA A 85 -1.01 27.41 -10.09
C ALA A 85 -2.53 27.38 -10.32
N CYS A 86 -3.32 26.90 -9.35
CA CYS A 86 -4.78 26.93 -9.37
C CYS A 86 -5.34 28.36 -9.51
N TYR A 87 -4.75 29.30 -8.77
CA TYR A 87 -5.14 30.69 -8.82
C TYR A 87 -4.84 31.33 -10.21
N TRP A 88 -3.59 31.22 -10.71
CA TRP A 88 -3.20 31.78 -12.00
C TRP A 88 -3.84 31.04 -13.18
N TRP A 89 -4.17 29.79 -13.05
CA TRP A 89 -4.97 29.06 -14.04
C TRP A 89 -6.35 29.71 -14.22
N THR A 90 -6.93 30.19 -13.14
CA THR A 90 -8.28 30.80 -13.13
C THR A 90 -8.21 32.30 -13.41
N TYR A 91 -7.21 33.00 -12.86
CA TYR A 91 -7.01 34.45 -12.93
C TYR A 91 -5.58 34.77 -13.40
N PRO A 92 -5.28 34.61 -14.70
CA PRO A 92 -3.93 34.78 -15.19
C PRO A 92 -3.49 36.23 -15.16
N THR A 93 -2.20 36.46 -14.89
CA THR A 93 -1.58 37.76 -14.98
C THR A 93 -1.36 38.17 -16.44
N LYS A 94 -1.26 39.49 -16.71
CA LYS A 94 -1.16 40.03 -18.08
C LYS A 94 -0.02 39.43 -18.93
N TRP A 95 1.10 39.06 -18.32
CA TRP A 95 2.24 38.49 -19.04
C TRP A 95 2.05 36.99 -19.39
N MET A 96 1.14 36.31 -18.73
CA MET A 96 0.76 34.91 -19.03
C MET A 96 -0.27 34.81 -20.16
N VAL A 97 -0.92 35.91 -20.53
CA VAL A 97 -2.02 35.93 -21.49
C VAL A 97 -1.49 36.09 -22.90
N ASP A 98 -2.02 35.31 -23.85
CA ASP A 98 -1.75 35.49 -25.27
C ASP A 98 -2.57 36.67 -25.85
N LYS A 99 -1.89 37.75 -26.20
CA LYS A 99 -2.53 38.97 -26.72
C LYS A 99 -3.11 38.81 -28.12
N HIS A 100 -2.56 37.88 -28.91
CA HIS A 100 -3.00 37.67 -30.29
C HIS A 100 -4.26 36.82 -30.34
N ALA A 101 -4.27 35.68 -29.63
CA ALA A 101 -5.43 34.80 -29.53
C ALA A 101 -6.66 35.50 -28.90
N ASN A 102 -6.46 36.38 -27.91
CA ASN A 102 -7.54 37.10 -27.27
C ASN A 102 -8.18 38.23 -28.10
N LYS A 103 -7.47 38.78 -29.15
CA LYS A 103 -8.11 39.73 -30.06
C LYS A 103 -9.13 39.06 -31.00
N GLU A 104 -8.90 37.81 -31.36
CA GLU A 104 -9.82 37.03 -32.21
C GLU A 104 -10.97 36.42 -31.40
N ALA A 105 -10.72 36.09 -30.12
CA ALA A 105 -11.69 35.43 -29.19
C ALA A 105 -12.69 36.40 -28.53
N SER A 106 -12.66 37.71 -28.82
CA SER A 106 -13.49 38.74 -28.15
C SER A 106 -15.01 38.59 -28.30
N ARG A 107 -15.53 37.45 -28.76
CA ARG A 107 -16.96 37.17 -28.96
C ARG A 107 -17.48 35.98 -28.14
N GLY A 108 -17.02 35.76 -26.91
CA GLY A 108 -17.80 34.83 -26.07
C GLY A 108 -17.10 33.89 -25.11
N THR A 109 -15.87 34.14 -24.72
CA THR A 109 -15.19 33.30 -23.74
C THR A 109 -14.78 34.08 -22.49
N ASP A 110 -15.32 33.72 -21.33
CA ASP A 110 -15.09 34.41 -20.06
C ASP A 110 -13.67 34.30 -19.49
N ARG A 111 -12.79 33.51 -20.12
CA ARG A 111 -11.43 33.28 -19.65
C ARG A 111 -10.40 33.58 -20.74
N PRO A 112 -9.36 34.42 -20.43
CA PRO A 112 -8.27 34.68 -21.35
C PRO A 112 -7.46 33.44 -21.73
N GLU A 113 -7.04 33.30 -22.97
CA GLU A 113 -6.14 32.24 -23.41
C GLU A 113 -4.72 32.47 -22.88
N LEU A 114 -4.17 31.42 -22.29
CA LEU A 114 -2.80 31.44 -21.77
C LEU A 114 -1.78 31.24 -22.89
N ARG A 115 -0.61 31.84 -22.75
CA ARG A 115 0.55 31.49 -23.56
C ARG A 115 0.90 30.02 -23.42
N PRO A 116 1.34 29.33 -24.49
CA PRO A 116 1.58 27.89 -24.44
C PRO A 116 2.48 27.44 -23.28
N TRP A 117 3.59 28.13 -23.04
CA TRP A 117 4.52 27.82 -21.95
C TRP A 117 3.86 27.95 -20.56
N ALA A 118 3.05 29.01 -20.35
CA ALA A 118 2.37 29.22 -19.08
C ALA A 118 1.32 28.13 -18.83
N SER A 119 0.58 27.77 -19.88
CA SER A 119 -0.37 26.66 -19.82
C SER A 119 0.30 25.32 -19.47
N ILE A 120 1.45 25.00 -20.09
CA ILE A 120 2.22 23.78 -19.82
C ILE A 120 2.73 23.76 -18.39
N VAL A 121 3.38 24.82 -17.93
CA VAL A 121 3.95 24.90 -16.58
C VAL A 121 2.87 24.74 -15.52
N LEU A 122 1.77 25.49 -15.62
CA LEU A 122 0.67 25.40 -14.65
C LEU A 122 0.01 24.01 -14.66
N GLN A 123 -0.14 23.39 -15.83
CA GLN A 123 -0.62 22.02 -15.94
C GLN A 123 0.34 21.03 -15.27
N LEU A 124 1.64 21.10 -15.56
CA LEU A 124 2.63 20.20 -14.95
C LEU A 124 2.63 20.31 -13.43
N VAL A 125 2.61 21.53 -12.87
CA VAL A 125 2.51 21.73 -11.43
C VAL A 125 1.26 21.05 -10.87
N MET A 126 0.07 21.29 -11.46
CA MET A 126 -1.18 20.73 -10.94
C MET A 126 -1.28 19.21 -11.12
N TYR A 127 -0.73 18.63 -12.20
CA TYR A 127 -0.77 17.19 -12.42
C TYR A 127 0.25 16.43 -11.56
N LEU A 128 1.42 16.99 -11.29
CA LEU A 128 2.51 16.30 -10.59
C LEU A 128 2.60 16.63 -9.10
N ALA A 129 1.90 17.67 -8.63
CA ALA A 129 1.90 18.04 -7.21
C ALA A 129 1.57 16.88 -6.27
N PRO A 130 0.59 15.98 -6.55
CA PRO A 130 0.32 14.84 -5.70
C PRO A 130 1.51 13.87 -5.59
N ALA A 131 2.25 13.63 -6.69
CA ALA A 131 3.46 12.78 -6.66
C ALA A 131 4.57 13.42 -5.84
N VAL A 132 4.80 14.73 -6.03
CA VAL A 132 5.83 15.46 -5.27
C VAL A 132 5.48 15.49 -3.79
N LEU A 133 4.19 15.56 -3.42
CA LEU A 133 3.74 15.48 -2.02
C LEU A 133 4.07 14.13 -1.39
N VAL A 134 3.89 13.01 -2.10
CA VAL A 134 4.29 11.68 -1.60
C VAL A 134 5.79 11.65 -1.28
N LEU A 135 6.62 12.13 -2.21
CA LEU A 135 8.07 12.18 -2.00
C LEU A 135 8.48 13.13 -0.87
N ALA A 136 7.82 14.28 -0.76
CA ALA A 136 8.08 15.24 0.30
C ALA A 136 7.70 14.68 1.68
N ALA A 137 6.51 14.07 1.79
CA ALA A 137 5.95 13.67 3.09
C ALA A 137 6.46 12.32 3.61
N LEU A 138 6.83 11.38 2.72
CA LEU A 138 7.36 10.07 3.08
C LEU A 138 8.78 9.83 2.55
N GLY A 139 9.08 10.23 1.31
CA GLY A 139 10.38 9.97 0.71
C GLY A 139 11.53 10.67 1.44
N ILE A 140 11.39 11.95 1.79
CA ILE A 140 12.42 12.69 2.53
C ILE A 140 12.64 12.10 3.94
N PRO A 141 11.59 11.81 4.75
CA PRO A 141 11.79 11.14 6.04
C PRO A 141 12.51 9.80 5.97
N LEU A 142 12.34 9.05 4.88
CA LEU A 142 12.94 7.73 4.66
C LEU A 142 14.24 7.78 3.82
N ALA A 143 14.75 8.97 3.49
CA ALA A 143 15.87 9.11 2.56
C ALA A 143 17.19 8.47 3.05
N ALA A 144 17.39 8.38 4.37
CA ALA A 144 18.62 7.84 4.96
C ALA A 144 18.50 6.38 5.40
N THR A 145 17.39 5.69 5.12
CA THR A 145 17.23 4.25 5.34
C THR A 145 16.90 3.52 4.03
N GLN A 146 17.15 2.23 3.98
CA GLN A 146 16.76 1.37 2.86
C GLN A 146 15.37 0.76 3.04
N LEU A 147 14.83 0.77 4.27
CA LEU A 147 13.57 0.16 4.61
C LEU A 147 12.40 1.14 4.41
N TYR A 148 11.21 0.60 4.21
CA TYR A 148 9.96 1.35 4.18
C TYR A 148 9.40 1.52 5.60
N LEU A 149 8.32 2.29 5.76
CA LEU A 149 7.62 2.51 7.04
C LEU A 149 7.41 1.20 7.81
N GLY A 150 7.84 1.16 9.07
CA GLY A 150 7.76 -0.01 9.93
C GLY A 150 8.89 -1.03 9.76
N GLY A 151 9.86 -0.77 8.88
CA GLY A 151 11.02 -1.66 8.69
C GLY A 151 10.64 -3.07 8.26
N ILE A 152 11.20 -4.08 8.91
CA ILE A 152 10.84 -5.50 8.76
C ILE A 152 10.14 -5.98 10.04
N SER A 153 9.09 -5.30 10.44
CA SER A 153 8.33 -5.68 11.63
C SER A 153 6.88 -6.00 11.30
N VAL A 154 6.30 -6.95 12.01
CA VAL A 154 4.90 -7.36 11.91
C VAL A 154 4.46 -7.55 10.44
N ASP A 155 3.50 -6.77 9.98
CA ASP A 155 2.95 -6.86 8.61
C ASP A 155 4.00 -6.57 7.53
N GLN A 156 5.00 -5.75 7.79
CA GLN A 156 6.03 -5.45 6.79
C GLN A 156 6.96 -6.63 6.52
N ALA A 157 7.12 -7.54 7.48
CA ALA A 157 7.94 -8.74 7.28
C ALA A 157 7.36 -9.61 6.15
N PHE A 158 6.06 -9.94 6.18
CA PHE A 158 5.46 -10.76 5.12
C PHE A 158 5.36 -10.01 3.79
N ARG A 159 5.09 -8.70 3.80
CA ARG A 159 5.06 -7.87 2.59
C ARG A 159 6.41 -7.86 1.89
N THR A 160 7.47 -7.67 2.66
CA THR A 160 8.84 -7.68 2.14
C THR A 160 9.23 -9.07 1.68
N GLN A 161 8.90 -10.13 2.44
CA GLN A 161 9.10 -11.52 2.02
C GLN A 161 8.44 -11.80 0.66
N PHE A 162 7.19 -11.35 0.47
CA PHE A 162 6.50 -11.54 -0.80
C PHE A 162 7.18 -10.81 -1.96
N LEU A 163 7.62 -9.56 -1.74
CA LEU A 163 8.36 -8.82 -2.77
C LEU A 163 9.73 -9.46 -3.06
N THR A 164 10.44 -9.96 -2.04
CA THR A 164 11.70 -10.68 -2.21
C THR A 164 11.49 -11.96 -3.02
N ARG A 165 10.42 -12.73 -2.74
CA ARG A 165 10.04 -13.90 -3.54
C ARG A 165 9.77 -13.52 -5.00
N MET A 166 8.96 -12.48 -5.24
CA MET A 166 8.65 -12.01 -6.60
C MET A 166 9.87 -11.44 -7.35
N THR A 167 10.87 -10.94 -6.61
CA THR A 167 12.13 -10.49 -7.21
C THR A 167 12.99 -11.68 -7.64
N ASP A 168 13.02 -12.73 -6.86
CA ASP A 168 13.77 -13.95 -7.18
C ASP A 168 13.09 -14.76 -8.30
N HIS A 169 11.80 -15.01 -8.16
CA HIS A 169 10.98 -15.73 -9.14
C HIS A 169 9.70 -14.96 -9.46
N LEU A 170 9.54 -14.54 -10.74
CA LEU A 170 8.30 -13.89 -11.21
C LEU A 170 7.24 -14.95 -11.48
N GLY A 171 6.25 -15.05 -10.62
CA GLY A 171 5.16 -16.02 -10.74
C GLY A 171 3.96 -15.67 -9.87
N TRP A 172 3.01 -16.60 -9.77
CA TRP A 172 1.87 -16.51 -8.85
C TRP A 172 2.04 -17.50 -7.70
N GLU A 173 3.27 -17.56 -7.16
CA GLU A 173 3.67 -18.47 -6.08
C GLU A 173 3.43 -17.83 -4.72
N ASP A 174 3.30 -18.70 -3.72
CA ASP A 174 3.16 -18.29 -2.33
C ASP A 174 4.43 -17.63 -1.80
N MET A 175 4.27 -16.70 -0.88
CA MET A 175 5.39 -15.98 -0.27
C MET A 175 6.27 -16.87 0.61
N ALA A 176 5.70 -17.90 1.22
CA ALA A 176 6.38 -18.76 2.20
C ALA A 176 6.57 -20.20 1.69
N TYR A 177 5.49 -20.85 1.24
CA TYR A 177 5.50 -22.27 0.93
C TYR A 177 5.94 -22.55 -0.50
N LEU A 178 6.77 -23.59 -0.67
CA LEU A 178 7.15 -24.07 -1.99
C LEU A 178 5.95 -24.73 -2.69
N ASP A 179 5.88 -24.58 -4.00
CA ASP A 179 4.88 -25.23 -4.89
C ASP A 179 3.41 -24.92 -4.58
N GLN A 180 3.14 -23.84 -3.84
CA GLN A 180 1.79 -23.37 -3.56
C GLN A 180 1.46 -22.11 -4.37
N PRO A 181 0.26 -21.99 -4.95
CA PRO A 181 -0.18 -20.75 -5.58
C PRO A 181 -0.46 -19.68 -4.51
N SER A 182 -0.16 -18.43 -4.81
CA SER A 182 -0.39 -17.33 -3.89
C SER A 182 -1.86 -17.17 -3.52
N PHE A 183 -2.17 -17.12 -2.22
CA PHE A 183 -3.48 -16.80 -1.68
C PHE A 183 -3.67 -15.29 -1.41
N TYR A 184 -2.64 -14.49 -1.64
CA TYR A 184 -2.64 -13.05 -1.41
C TYR A 184 -2.63 -12.29 -2.74
N PRO A 185 -3.27 -11.09 -2.85
CA PRO A 185 -3.25 -10.31 -4.09
C PRO A 185 -1.83 -9.98 -4.55
N GLY A 186 -1.40 -10.59 -5.66
CA GLY A 186 0.00 -10.59 -6.09
C GLY A 186 0.43 -9.47 -7.04
N LEU A 187 -0.51 -8.71 -7.65
CA LEU A 187 -0.19 -7.80 -8.75
C LEU A 187 0.82 -6.70 -8.37
N TRP A 188 0.71 -6.13 -7.18
CA TRP A 188 1.63 -5.09 -6.70
C TRP A 188 3.03 -5.66 -6.47
N PHE A 189 3.12 -6.84 -5.87
CA PHE A 189 4.37 -7.54 -5.60
C PHE A 189 5.03 -8.06 -6.88
N PHE A 190 4.26 -8.62 -7.81
CA PHE A 190 4.74 -9.04 -9.13
C PHE A 190 5.35 -7.87 -9.90
N SER A 191 4.63 -6.74 -9.98
CA SER A 191 5.13 -5.55 -10.66
C SER A 191 6.32 -4.91 -9.93
N GLY A 192 6.38 -5.03 -8.59
CA GLY A 192 7.53 -4.62 -7.77
C GLY A 192 8.75 -5.53 -7.97
N GLY A 193 8.56 -6.83 -8.09
CA GLY A 193 9.63 -7.77 -8.45
C GLY A 193 10.20 -7.48 -9.83
N LEU A 194 9.36 -7.15 -10.80
CA LEU A 194 9.81 -6.74 -12.12
C LEU A 194 10.61 -5.42 -12.07
N PHE A 195 10.16 -4.44 -11.26
CA PHE A 195 10.90 -3.20 -11.01
C PHE A 195 12.27 -3.51 -10.37
N ALA A 196 12.30 -4.31 -9.32
CA ALA A 196 13.53 -4.69 -8.63
C ALA A 196 14.56 -5.33 -9.58
N ARG A 197 14.13 -6.28 -10.39
CA ARG A 197 14.96 -6.93 -11.42
C ARG A 197 15.48 -5.94 -12.45
N THR A 198 14.63 -5.02 -12.91
CA THR A 198 15.00 -4.02 -13.93
C THR A 198 16.10 -3.09 -13.43
N PHE A 199 16.08 -2.73 -12.16
CA PHE A 199 17.06 -1.83 -11.54
C PHE A 199 18.18 -2.55 -10.78
N GLY A 200 18.20 -3.89 -10.77
CA GLY A 200 19.21 -4.69 -10.07
C GLY A 200 19.16 -4.54 -8.55
N LEU A 201 17.97 -4.32 -7.97
CA LEU A 201 17.75 -4.15 -6.55
C LEU A 201 17.40 -5.50 -5.90
N ALA A 202 17.86 -5.73 -4.67
CA ALA A 202 17.32 -6.80 -3.85
C ALA A 202 15.85 -6.52 -3.53
N GLY A 203 15.01 -7.57 -3.36
CA GLY A 203 13.58 -7.41 -3.16
C GLY A 203 13.23 -6.54 -1.95
N TRP A 204 13.90 -6.75 -0.83
CA TRP A 204 13.70 -5.96 0.39
C TRP A 204 14.10 -4.47 0.21
N VAL A 205 15.13 -4.17 -0.56
CA VAL A 205 15.52 -2.80 -0.91
C VAL A 205 14.50 -2.14 -1.83
N ALA A 206 13.92 -2.92 -2.74
CA ALA A 206 12.92 -2.42 -3.69
C ALA A 206 11.58 -2.03 -3.02
N MET A 207 11.30 -2.49 -1.80
CA MET A 207 10.07 -2.21 -1.07
C MET A 207 9.82 -0.71 -0.91
N GLN A 208 10.82 0.05 -0.46
CA GLN A 208 10.71 1.50 -0.25
C GLN A 208 10.46 2.26 -1.56
N PRO A 209 11.33 2.18 -2.59
CA PRO A 209 11.09 2.92 -3.82
C PRO A 209 9.81 2.49 -4.53
N TRP A 210 9.46 1.21 -4.53
CA TRP A 210 8.25 0.72 -5.19
C TRP A 210 6.99 1.26 -4.52
N ALA A 211 6.96 1.31 -3.19
CA ALA A 211 5.87 1.92 -2.43
C ALA A 211 5.71 3.41 -2.78
N LEU A 212 6.79 4.18 -2.71
CA LEU A 212 6.78 5.62 -2.99
C LEU A 212 6.38 5.91 -4.44
N ILE A 213 6.97 5.21 -5.42
CA ILE A 213 6.73 5.41 -6.85
C ILE A 213 5.28 5.09 -7.21
N THR A 214 4.74 3.96 -6.75
CA THR A 214 3.38 3.54 -7.10
C THR A 214 2.32 4.40 -6.45
N MET A 215 2.51 4.86 -5.22
CA MET A 215 1.64 5.85 -4.59
C MET A 215 1.71 7.20 -5.29
N ALA A 216 2.90 7.70 -5.63
CA ALA A 216 3.10 8.95 -6.34
C ALA A 216 2.43 8.93 -7.74
N MET A 217 2.62 7.84 -8.48
CA MET A 217 1.99 7.63 -9.77
C MET A 217 0.46 7.62 -9.66
N SER A 218 -0.08 6.83 -8.74
CA SER A 218 -1.52 6.69 -8.54
C SER A 218 -2.17 8.01 -8.10
N ALA A 219 -1.54 8.73 -7.16
CA ALA A 219 -1.98 10.03 -6.69
C ALA A 219 -2.07 11.07 -7.83
N SER A 220 -1.04 11.14 -8.70
CA SER A 220 -1.03 12.05 -9.83
C SER A 220 -2.05 11.66 -10.91
N MET A 221 -2.27 10.36 -11.13
CA MET A 221 -3.28 9.87 -12.07
C MET A 221 -4.71 10.21 -11.65
N LEU A 222 -4.97 10.53 -10.39
CA LEU A 222 -6.28 11.02 -9.95
C LEU A 222 -6.65 12.36 -10.59
N VAL A 223 -5.69 13.23 -10.90
CA VAL A 223 -5.97 14.57 -11.44
C VAL A 223 -6.73 14.50 -12.76
N PRO A 224 -6.28 13.79 -13.82
CA PRO A 224 -7.06 13.69 -15.05
C PRO A 224 -8.40 12.95 -14.87
N VAL A 225 -8.51 12.01 -13.91
CA VAL A 225 -9.79 11.36 -13.58
C VAL A 225 -10.77 12.37 -13.00
N TRP A 226 -10.37 13.11 -11.98
CA TRP A 226 -11.20 14.15 -11.38
C TRP A 226 -11.51 15.28 -12.36
N GLN A 227 -10.55 15.70 -13.19
CA GLN A 227 -10.76 16.71 -14.21
C GLN A 227 -11.86 16.30 -15.20
N ARG A 228 -11.92 15.01 -15.57
CA ARG A 228 -13.01 14.48 -16.39
C ARG A 228 -14.34 14.48 -15.63
N ILE A 229 -14.35 14.19 -14.34
CA ILE A 229 -15.56 14.12 -13.53
C ILE A 229 -16.15 15.50 -13.28
N CYS A 230 -15.33 16.46 -12.81
CA CYS A 230 -15.78 17.79 -12.39
C CYS A 230 -15.60 18.88 -13.45
N GLY A 231 -14.87 18.63 -14.55
CA GLY A 231 -14.67 19.58 -15.64
C GLY A 231 -13.77 20.77 -15.30
N SER A 232 -12.96 20.69 -14.23
CA SER A 232 -12.08 21.78 -13.76
C SER A 232 -10.74 21.22 -13.32
N LEU A 233 -9.64 21.73 -13.88
CA LEU A 233 -8.31 21.30 -13.51
C LEU A 233 -7.91 21.75 -12.08
N PRO A 234 -8.16 22.99 -11.62
CA PRO A 234 -7.88 23.40 -10.25
C PRO A 234 -8.61 22.54 -9.19
N ILE A 235 -9.89 22.26 -9.41
CA ILE A 235 -10.67 21.41 -8.50
C ILE A 235 -10.13 19.99 -8.50
N ALA A 236 -9.78 19.46 -9.67
CA ALA A 236 -9.20 18.12 -9.80
C ALA A 236 -7.87 17.99 -9.06
N ALA A 237 -7.01 19.00 -9.14
CA ALA A 237 -5.74 19.03 -8.39
C ALA A 237 -5.98 19.08 -6.88
N ALA A 238 -6.93 19.91 -6.41
CA ALA A 238 -7.28 19.98 -5.00
C ALA A 238 -7.85 18.65 -4.48
N LEU A 239 -8.72 17.96 -5.27
CA LEU A 239 -9.26 16.66 -4.94
C LEU A 239 -8.18 15.58 -4.87
N ALA A 240 -7.23 15.58 -5.80
CA ALA A 240 -6.12 14.65 -5.76
C ALA A 240 -5.18 14.91 -4.57
N LEU A 241 -4.86 16.16 -4.27
CA LEU A 241 -4.05 16.54 -3.11
C LEU A 241 -4.69 16.15 -1.79
N VAL A 242 -5.98 16.46 -1.58
CA VAL A 242 -6.65 16.05 -0.35
C VAL A 242 -6.74 14.54 -0.22
N THR A 243 -7.00 13.84 -1.33
CA THR A 243 -7.04 12.36 -1.34
C THR A 243 -5.69 11.79 -0.90
N VAL A 244 -4.58 12.21 -1.51
CA VAL A 244 -3.27 11.68 -1.17
C VAL A 244 -2.84 12.06 0.24
N THR A 245 -3.11 13.29 0.68
CA THR A 245 -2.76 13.73 2.04
C THR A 245 -3.47 12.87 3.09
N VAL A 246 -4.78 12.65 2.94
CA VAL A 246 -5.55 11.78 3.84
C VAL A 246 -5.05 10.33 3.78
N THR A 247 -4.80 9.82 2.57
CA THR A 247 -4.29 8.45 2.40
C THR A 247 -2.95 8.25 3.09
N LEU A 248 -2.02 9.19 2.92
CA LEU A 248 -0.69 9.10 3.55
C LEU A 248 -0.76 9.22 5.07
N THR A 249 -1.72 10.00 5.62
CA THR A 249 -1.89 10.13 7.06
C THR A 249 -2.47 8.88 7.70
N VAL A 250 -3.47 8.23 7.06
CA VAL A 250 -4.27 7.16 7.69
C VAL A 250 -3.82 5.75 7.28
N GLY A 251 -3.19 5.59 6.11
CA GLY A 251 -2.86 4.28 5.55
C GLY A 251 -1.62 4.29 4.66
N GLY A 252 -0.63 5.13 4.97
CA GLY A 252 0.62 5.22 4.21
C GLY A 252 1.52 3.99 4.34
N ASP A 253 1.35 3.19 5.37
CA ASP A 253 2.13 1.97 5.64
C ASP A 253 1.75 0.77 4.74
N GLU A 254 0.59 0.81 4.08
CA GLU A 254 0.06 -0.26 3.22
C GLU A 254 -0.14 0.22 1.76
N PRO A 255 0.93 0.35 0.97
CA PRO A 255 0.91 1.07 -0.32
C PRO A 255 -0.06 0.50 -1.35
N TYR A 256 -0.20 -0.81 -1.47
CA TYR A 256 -1.12 -1.45 -2.41
C TYR A 256 -2.60 -1.24 -2.03
N ALA A 257 -2.92 -1.19 -0.72
CA ALA A 257 -4.24 -0.82 -0.23
C ALA A 257 -4.51 0.68 -0.44
N ALA A 258 -3.52 1.53 -0.15
CA ALA A 258 -3.57 2.97 -0.36
C ALA A 258 -3.92 3.33 -1.82
N ILE A 259 -3.30 2.66 -2.80
CA ILE A 259 -3.57 2.83 -4.22
C ILE A 259 -5.04 2.55 -4.55
N VAL A 260 -5.60 1.46 -4.02
CA VAL A 260 -7.02 1.13 -4.22
C VAL A 260 -7.92 2.16 -3.54
N ALA A 261 -7.63 2.53 -2.29
CA ALA A 261 -8.42 3.49 -1.52
C ALA A 261 -8.51 4.86 -2.20
N MET A 262 -7.39 5.38 -2.73
CA MET A 262 -7.36 6.65 -3.47
C MET A 262 -8.31 6.65 -4.67
N GLY A 263 -8.52 5.51 -5.30
CA GLY A 263 -9.42 5.35 -6.43
C GLY A 263 -10.91 5.21 -6.08
N MET A 264 -11.29 4.92 -4.82
CA MET A 264 -12.67 4.55 -4.46
C MET A 264 -13.68 5.65 -4.73
N ALA A 265 -13.41 6.88 -4.26
CA ALA A 265 -14.34 8.00 -4.40
C ALA A 265 -14.67 8.32 -5.88
N PRO A 266 -13.71 8.51 -6.80
CA PRO A 266 -14.01 8.69 -8.21
C PRO A 266 -14.63 7.44 -8.84
N ALA A 267 -14.25 6.23 -8.42
CA ALA A 267 -14.81 4.99 -8.94
C ALA A 267 -16.32 4.86 -8.67
N PHE A 268 -16.81 5.29 -7.52
CA PHE A 268 -18.25 5.28 -7.21
C PHE A 268 -19.05 6.17 -8.16
N ILE A 269 -18.54 7.37 -8.46
CA ILE A 269 -19.15 8.27 -9.44
C ILE A 269 -19.11 7.65 -10.84
N ILE A 270 -17.97 7.09 -11.23
CA ILE A 270 -17.81 6.42 -12.54
C ILE A 270 -18.76 5.23 -12.64
N ALA A 271 -18.85 4.39 -11.61
CA ALA A 271 -19.77 3.24 -11.59
C ALA A 271 -21.23 3.67 -11.74
N ARG A 272 -21.67 4.69 -11.02
CA ARG A 272 -23.00 5.25 -11.23
C ARG A 272 -23.22 5.67 -12.69
N ARG A 273 -22.27 6.43 -13.27
CA ARG A 273 -22.34 6.86 -14.68
C ARG A 273 -22.35 5.68 -15.64
N ALA A 274 -21.64 4.59 -15.33
CA ALA A 274 -21.65 3.32 -16.06
C ALA A 274 -23.05 2.69 -16.06
N LEU A 275 -23.66 2.58 -14.88
CA LEU A 275 -24.99 2.02 -14.69
C LEU A 275 -26.08 2.80 -15.44
N HIS A 276 -25.90 4.11 -15.67
CA HIS A 276 -26.81 4.99 -16.40
C HIS A 276 -26.48 5.16 -17.89
N GLY A 277 -25.50 4.45 -18.45
CA GLY A 277 -25.32 4.42 -19.89
C GLY A 277 -23.95 4.81 -20.43
N GLY A 278 -23.03 5.25 -19.59
CA GLY A 278 -21.70 5.67 -20.02
C GLY A 278 -20.83 4.49 -20.45
N ARG A 279 -20.49 4.35 -21.74
CA ARG A 279 -19.66 3.24 -22.23
C ARG A 279 -18.23 3.29 -21.67
N PHE A 280 -17.59 4.46 -21.64
CA PHE A 280 -16.25 4.62 -21.06
C PHE A 280 -16.25 4.45 -19.54
N ALA A 281 -17.33 4.86 -18.86
CA ALA A 281 -17.52 4.62 -17.46
C ALA A 281 -17.66 3.13 -17.15
N LEU A 282 -18.34 2.37 -18.01
CA LEU A 282 -18.44 0.90 -17.90
C LEU A 282 -17.05 0.25 -17.91
N VAL A 283 -16.23 0.57 -18.91
CA VAL A 283 -14.85 0.05 -19.00
C VAL A 283 -14.03 0.49 -17.79
N GLY A 284 -14.13 1.76 -17.39
CA GLY A 284 -13.41 2.26 -16.20
C GLY A 284 -13.80 1.50 -14.92
N SER A 285 -15.09 1.17 -14.74
CA SER A 285 -15.56 0.38 -13.59
C SER A 285 -15.05 -1.06 -13.61
N ILE A 286 -15.05 -1.70 -14.79
CA ILE A 286 -14.51 -3.05 -15.00
C ILE A 286 -13.02 -3.08 -14.65
N LEU A 287 -12.25 -2.14 -15.20
CA LEU A 287 -10.80 -2.07 -14.95
C LEU A 287 -10.50 -1.79 -13.48
N TYR A 288 -11.21 -0.83 -12.86
CA TYR A 288 -10.97 -0.51 -11.45
C TYR A 288 -11.25 -1.72 -10.55
N LEU A 289 -12.41 -2.36 -10.64
CA LEU A 289 -12.76 -3.50 -9.79
C LEU A 289 -11.86 -4.72 -10.08
N GLY A 290 -11.59 -5.01 -11.35
CA GLY A 290 -10.76 -6.15 -11.72
C GLY A 290 -9.31 -6.02 -11.29
N LEU A 291 -8.70 -4.84 -11.46
CA LEU A 291 -7.33 -4.57 -11.01
C LEU A 291 -7.25 -4.48 -9.49
N SER A 292 -8.21 -3.82 -8.84
CA SER A 292 -8.23 -3.72 -7.38
C SER A 292 -8.35 -5.08 -6.70
N ALA A 293 -9.04 -6.06 -7.29
CA ALA A 293 -9.12 -7.43 -6.78
C ALA A 293 -7.76 -8.13 -6.72
N ASN A 294 -6.84 -7.77 -7.62
CA ASN A 294 -5.46 -8.26 -7.63
C ASN A 294 -4.49 -7.39 -6.82
N LEU A 295 -4.98 -6.29 -6.21
CA LEU A 295 -4.21 -5.40 -5.34
C LEU A 295 -4.65 -5.52 -3.88
N TYR A 296 -5.95 -5.36 -3.58
CA TYR A 296 -6.48 -5.40 -2.21
C TYR A 296 -7.95 -5.81 -2.15
N THR A 297 -8.20 -7.00 -1.70
CA THR A 297 -9.53 -7.64 -1.75
C THR A 297 -10.60 -6.96 -0.89
N LEU A 298 -10.24 -6.46 0.30
CA LEU A 298 -11.19 -5.81 1.21
C LEU A 298 -11.85 -4.57 0.57
N TYR A 299 -11.05 -3.65 0.04
CA TYR A 299 -11.58 -2.45 -0.61
C TYR A 299 -12.29 -2.76 -1.93
N THR A 300 -11.88 -3.83 -2.60
CA THR A 300 -12.60 -4.33 -3.78
C THR A 300 -13.98 -4.84 -3.41
N ALA A 301 -14.12 -5.61 -2.32
CA ALA A 301 -15.41 -6.11 -1.84
C ALA A 301 -16.35 -4.96 -1.46
N ILE A 302 -15.86 -3.95 -0.74
CA ILE A 302 -16.62 -2.75 -0.38
C ILE A 302 -17.04 -1.97 -1.63
N SER A 303 -16.13 -1.83 -2.61
CA SER A 303 -16.41 -1.15 -3.86
C SER A 303 -17.45 -1.90 -4.70
N ALA A 304 -17.34 -3.22 -4.80
CA ALA A 304 -18.30 -4.07 -5.49
C ALA A 304 -19.69 -3.99 -4.83
N LEU A 305 -19.76 -4.06 -3.50
CA LEU A 305 -21.01 -3.88 -2.74
C LEU A 305 -21.63 -2.50 -3.01
N THR A 306 -20.80 -1.45 -3.05
CA THR A 306 -21.29 -0.09 -3.40
C THR A 306 -21.88 -0.06 -4.82
N VAL A 307 -21.22 -0.71 -5.80
CA VAL A 307 -21.74 -0.80 -7.17
C VAL A 307 -23.06 -1.57 -7.23
N ILE A 308 -23.21 -2.63 -6.45
CA ILE A 308 -24.48 -3.38 -6.31
C ILE A 308 -25.58 -2.47 -5.75
N VAL A 309 -25.31 -1.76 -4.65
CA VAL A 309 -26.27 -0.83 -4.04
C VAL A 309 -26.70 0.25 -5.04
N LEU A 310 -25.73 0.83 -5.77
CA LEU A 310 -26.01 1.83 -6.81
C LEU A 310 -26.88 1.27 -7.96
N ALA A 311 -26.62 0.02 -8.36
CA ALA A 311 -27.38 -0.63 -9.43
C ALA A 311 -28.82 -0.92 -9.01
N VAL A 312 -29.04 -1.43 -7.79
CA VAL A 312 -30.36 -1.70 -7.22
C VAL A 312 -31.13 -0.39 -7.06
N ALA A 313 -30.52 0.61 -6.41
CA ALA A 313 -31.15 1.94 -6.25
C ALA A 313 -31.49 2.60 -7.60
N GLY A 314 -30.60 2.44 -8.60
CA GLY A 314 -30.82 2.93 -9.96
C GLY A 314 -31.97 2.20 -10.66
N ALA A 315 -32.07 0.88 -10.53
CA ALA A 315 -33.15 0.07 -11.11
C ALA A 315 -34.52 0.42 -10.49
N VAL A 316 -34.58 0.55 -9.17
CA VAL A 316 -35.81 0.94 -8.45
C VAL A 316 -36.25 2.36 -8.86
N THR A 317 -35.32 3.31 -8.89
CA THR A 317 -35.61 4.70 -9.21
C THR A 317 -36.05 4.87 -10.67
N ALA A 318 -35.39 4.19 -11.60
CA ALA A 318 -35.69 4.23 -13.02
C ALA A 318 -36.83 3.27 -13.43
N ARG A 319 -37.30 2.41 -12.54
CA ARG A 319 -38.22 1.29 -12.83
C ARG A 319 -37.82 0.50 -14.07
N ALA A 320 -36.54 0.18 -14.19
CA ALA A 320 -35.95 -0.46 -15.37
C ALA A 320 -34.82 -1.44 -14.98
N LEU A 321 -34.69 -2.55 -15.68
CA LEU A 321 -33.64 -3.55 -15.46
C LEU A 321 -32.28 -3.16 -16.04
N LYS A 322 -32.19 -2.11 -16.85
CA LYS A 322 -30.93 -1.69 -17.50
C LYS A 322 -29.75 -1.51 -16.53
N PRO A 323 -29.87 -0.90 -15.32
CA PRO A 323 -28.79 -0.83 -14.37
C PRO A 323 -28.31 -2.21 -13.90
N LEU A 324 -29.21 -3.18 -13.70
CA LEU A 324 -28.85 -4.54 -13.27
C LEU A 324 -28.14 -5.30 -14.38
N ILE A 325 -28.56 -5.18 -15.64
CA ILE A 325 -27.85 -5.78 -16.79
C ILE A 325 -26.41 -5.23 -16.85
N ARG A 326 -26.21 -3.94 -16.64
CA ARG A 326 -24.88 -3.32 -16.61
C ARG A 326 -24.06 -3.72 -15.40
N LEU A 327 -24.69 -3.95 -14.25
CA LEU A 327 -24.04 -4.55 -13.09
C LEU A 327 -23.46 -5.92 -13.46
N VAL A 328 -24.23 -6.78 -14.14
CA VAL A 328 -23.73 -8.09 -14.59
C VAL A 328 -22.56 -7.94 -15.55
N MET A 329 -22.62 -6.99 -16.49
CA MET A 329 -21.49 -6.70 -17.39
C MET A 329 -20.23 -6.23 -16.62
N ILE A 330 -20.38 -5.37 -15.63
CA ILE A 330 -19.27 -4.94 -14.77
C ILE A 330 -18.73 -6.13 -14.01
N GLY A 331 -19.59 -6.93 -13.37
CA GLY A 331 -19.21 -8.12 -12.61
C GLY A 331 -18.45 -9.15 -13.45
N MET A 332 -18.98 -9.53 -14.61
CA MET A 332 -18.30 -10.48 -15.51
C MET A 332 -16.95 -9.96 -16.00
N GLY A 333 -16.90 -8.70 -16.42
CA GLY A 333 -15.66 -8.11 -16.91
C GLY A 333 -14.59 -7.96 -15.83
N SER A 334 -14.98 -7.52 -14.63
CA SER A 334 -14.04 -7.41 -13.49
C SER A 334 -13.60 -8.77 -12.97
N MET A 335 -14.50 -9.78 -12.95
CA MET A 335 -14.14 -11.15 -12.58
C MET A 335 -13.12 -11.75 -13.53
N ALA A 336 -13.29 -11.55 -14.85
CA ALA A 336 -12.32 -12.02 -15.84
C ALA A 336 -10.90 -11.45 -15.60
N ILE A 337 -10.80 -10.19 -15.20
CA ILE A 337 -9.50 -9.57 -14.83
C ILE A 337 -8.99 -10.11 -13.49
N ALA A 338 -9.87 -10.26 -12.49
CA ALA A 338 -9.50 -10.80 -11.19
C ALA A 338 -8.94 -12.22 -11.30
N LEU A 339 -9.54 -13.06 -12.14
CA LEU A 339 -9.11 -14.44 -12.34
C LEU A 339 -7.70 -14.58 -12.95
N LEU A 340 -7.14 -13.54 -13.58
CA LEU A 340 -5.74 -13.57 -14.04
C LEU A 340 -4.74 -13.82 -12.89
N GLY A 341 -5.03 -13.35 -11.70
CA GLY A 341 -4.21 -13.59 -10.51
C GLY A 341 -4.77 -14.69 -9.60
N TRP A 342 -6.09 -14.81 -9.49
CA TRP A 342 -6.73 -15.69 -8.52
C TRP A 342 -7.02 -17.10 -8.99
N ALA A 343 -7.03 -17.37 -10.31
CA ALA A 343 -7.42 -18.66 -10.84
C ALA A 343 -6.55 -19.83 -10.32
N PRO A 344 -5.21 -19.73 -10.23
CA PRO A 344 -4.39 -20.83 -9.71
C PRO A 344 -4.76 -21.20 -8.27
N TYR A 345 -4.93 -20.19 -7.39
CA TYR A 345 -5.30 -20.42 -6.00
C TYR A 345 -6.71 -21.02 -5.86
N LEU A 346 -7.69 -20.45 -6.56
CA LEU A 346 -9.08 -20.94 -6.51
C LEU A 346 -9.19 -22.37 -7.02
N TRP A 347 -8.42 -22.73 -8.06
CA TRP A 347 -8.37 -24.11 -8.55
C TRP A 347 -7.76 -25.04 -7.51
N ALA A 348 -6.64 -24.68 -6.90
CA ALA A 348 -6.01 -25.47 -5.86
C ALA A 348 -6.91 -25.62 -4.62
N LEU A 349 -7.59 -24.54 -4.20
CA LEU A 349 -8.54 -24.57 -3.07
C LEU A 349 -9.70 -25.55 -3.29
N LEU A 350 -10.15 -25.73 -4.53
CA LEU A 350 -11.24 -26.66 -4.88
C LEU A 350 -10.77 -28.11 -5.03
N THR A 351 -9.49 -28.37 -5.24
CA THR A 351 -8.95 -29.67 -5.64
C THR A 351 -7.98 -30.27 -4.63
N GLN A 352 -7.46 -29.49 -3.67
CA GLN A 352 -6.46 -29.92 -2.70
C GLN A 352 -6.99 -29.80 -1.27
N PRO A 353 -6.45 -30.57 -0.31
CA PRO A 353 -6.67 -30.35 1.10
C PRO A 353 -6.25 -28.94 1.50
N HIS A 354 -6.96 -28.34 2.43
CA HIS A 354 -6.65 -27.01 2.93
C HIS A 354 -7.11 -26.82 4.37
N GLY A 355 -6.41 -25.95 5.10
CA GLY A 355 -6.80 -25.46 6.42
C GLY A 355 -7.93 -24.43 6.34
N PRO A 356 -8.27 -23.79 7.48
CA PRO A 356 -9.24 -22.70 7.53
C PRO A 356 -8.86 -21.54 6.62
N THR A 357 -9.83 -20.99 5.89
CA THR A 357 -9.60 -19.89 4.93
C THR A 357 -9.84 -18.49 5.50
N GLY A 358 -10.37 -18.40 6.74
CA GLY A 358 -10.64 -17.13 7.41
C GLY A 358 -9.45 -16.65 8.21
N THR A 359 -8.80 -15.56 7.78
CA THR A 359 -7.67 -14.97 8.49
C THR A 359 -8.08 -13.84 9.44
N ALA A 360 -9.25 -13.23 9.24
CA ALA A 360 -9.73 -12.09 10.01
C ALA A 360 -10.02 -12.41 11.49
N GLN A 361 -10.22 -13.66 11.82
CA GLN A 361 -10.47 -14.15 13.21
C GLN A 361 -9.32 -13.88 14.17
N HIS A 362 -8.11 -13.68 13.67
CA HIS A 362 -6.91 -13.41 14.48
C HIS A 362 -6.82 -11.97 14.99
N TYR A 363 -7.67 -11.07 14.50
CA TYR A 363 -7.68 -9.68 14.94
C TYR A 363 -8.55 -9.52 16.18
N LEU A 364 -8.00 -8.85 17.17
CA LEU A 364 -8.59 -8.71 18.49
C LEU A 364 -9.75 -7.73 18.53
N PRO A 365 -10.67 -7.91 19.49
CA PRO A 365 -11.84 -7.04 19.66
C PRO A 365 -11.49 -5.56 19.77
N GLU A 366 -10.43 -5.18 20.48
CA GLU A 366 -10.05 -3.78 20.67
C GLU A 366 -9.79 -3.04 19.36
N VAL A 367 -9.06 -3.65 18.42
CA VAL A 367 -8.79 -3.07 17.11
C VAL A 367 -9.99 -3.28 16.19
N ALA A 368 -10.58 -4.49 16.19
CA ALA A 368 -11.66 -4.87 15.30
C ALA A 368 -12.96 -4.07 15.52
N THR A 369 -13.18 -3.54 16.73
CA THR A 369 -14.39 -2.83 17.12
C THR A 369 -14.30 -1.31 17.04
N GLN A 370 -13.16 -0.75 16.60
CA GLN A 370 -13.05 0.70 16.40
C GLN A 370 -13.94 1.19 15.28
N VAL A 371 -14.74 2.22 15.58
CA VAL A 371 -15.57 2.91 14.57
C VAL A 371 -14.79 4.12 14.09
N PRO A 372 -14.46 4.23 12.79
CA PRO A 372 -13.75 5.39 12.26
C PRO A 372 -14.55 6.68 12.42
N THR A 373 -13.96 7.66 13.06
CA THR A 373 -14.60 8.97 13.35
C THR A 373 -13.69 10.13 12.95
N PRO A 374 -13.45 10.35 11.64
CA PRO A 374 -12.55 11.39 11.14
C PRO A 374 -12.95 12.81 11.55
N PHE A 375 -14.17 12.99 12.06
CA PHE A 375 -14.65 14.27 12.60
C PHE A 375 -13.83 14.77 13.79
N PHE A 376 -13.17 13.88 14.54
CA PHE A 376 -12.45 14.18 15.78
C PHE A 376 -10.94 13.99 15.64
N GLU A 377 -10.43 13.49 14.51
CA GLU A 377 -9.01 13.22 14.31
C GLU A 377 -8.18 14.48 14.13
N SER A 378 -8.70 15.45 13.38
CA SER A 378 -8.08 16.77 13.22
C SER A 378 -9.11 17.85 12.93
N VAL A 379 -8.81 19.10 13.31
CA VAL A 379 -9.72 20.22 13.07
C VAL A 379 -10.02 20.40 11.57
N ALA A 380 -9.00 20.32 10.71
CA ALA A 380 -9.14 20.53 9.27
C ALA A 380 -10.04 19.45 8.63
N ILE A 381 -9.78 18.19 8.89
CA ILE A 381 -10.58 17.07 8.36
C ILE A 381 -11.95 17.01 9.02
N GLY A 382 -12.05 17.33 10.31
CA GLY A 382 -13.33 17.39 11.02
C GLY A 382 -14.30 18.40 10.40
N ILE A 383 -13.84 19.63 10.19
CA ILE A 383 -14.66 20.68 9.54
C ILE A 383 -15.03 20.26 8.12
N LEU A 384 -14.08 19.73 7.34
CA LEU A 384 -14.31 19.30 5.98
C LEU A 384 -15.34 18.16 5.91
N SER A 385 -15.27 17.23 6.87
CA SER A 385 -16.22 16.12 7.00
C SER A 385 -17.64 16.59 7.37
N LEU A 386 -17.77 17.57 8.26
CA LEU A 386 -19.08 18.16 8.61
C LEU A 386 -19.69 18.91 7.42
N ILE A 387 -18.88 19.65 6.66
CA ILE A 387 -19.31 20.30 5.42
C ILE A 387 -19.79 19.24 4.41
N ALA A 388 -19.09 18.12 4.30
CA ALA A 388 -19.47 17.01 3.42
C ALA A 388 -20.82 16.42 3.80
N LEU A 389 -21.06 16.14 5.09
CA LEU A 389 -22.36 15.61 5.56
C LEU A 389 -23.50 16.56 5.26
N MET A 390 -23.32 17.85 5.53
CA MET A 390 -24.32 18.86 5.20
C MET A 390 -24.60 18.89 3.68
N TRP A 391 -23.56 18.83 2.86
CA TRP A 391 -23.68 18.82 1.40
C TRP A 391 -24.39 17.57 0.89
N PHE A 392 -24.14 16.38 1.44
CA PHE A 392 -24.87 15.17 1.10
C PHE A 392 -26.38 15.31 1.32
N VAL A 393 -26.79 15.94 2.40
CA VAL A 393 -28.22 16.21 2.69
C VAL A 393 -28.81 17.23 1.71
N LEU A 394 -28.10 18.35 1.50
CA LEU A 394 -28.60 19.44 0.64
C LEU A 394 -28.66 19.02 -0.83
N ARG A 395 -27.71 18.24 -1.30
CA ARG A 395 -27.58 17.81 -2.70
C ARG A 395 -28.04 16.37 -2.94
N ARG A 396 -28.86 15.81 -2.05
CA ARG A 396 -29.36 14.42 -2.12
C ARG A 396 -30.01 14.02 -3.44
N LYS A 397 -30.47 14.98 -4.24
CA LYS A 397 -31.08 14.75 -5.57
C LYS A 397 -30.04 14.59 -6.68
N ASP A 398 -28.83 15.07 -6.45
CA ASP A 398 -27.73 14.94 -7.41
C ASP A 398 -27.21 13.50 -7.46
N GLY A 399 -27.04 12.99 -8.66
CA GLY A 399 -26.66 11.60 -8.83
C GLY A 399 -25.23 11.27 -8.39
N ASP A 400 -24.27 12.14 -8.69
CA ASP A 400 -22.87 11.93 -8.30
C ASP A 400 -22.69 12.05 -6.78
N VAL A 401 -23.45 12.98 -6.15
CA VAL A 401 -23.49 13.10 -4.68
C VAL A 401 -24.07 11.84 -4.05
N ARG A 402 -25.16 11.28 -4.61
CA ARG A 402 -25.71 10.00 -4.13
C ARG A 402 -24.73 8.86 -4.26
N ALA A 403 -23.87 8.84 -5.29
CA ALA A 403 -22.87 7.80 -5.44
C ALA A 403 -21.85 7.81 -4.27
N LEU A 404 -21.38 8.99 -3.88
CA LEU A 404 -20.50 9.15 -2.72
C LEU A 404 -21.23 8.84 -1.40
N THR A 405 -22.49 9.29 -1.27
CA THR A 405 -23.32 9.01 -0.08
C THR A 405 -23.50 7.50 0.12
N TYR A 406 -23.87 6.76 -0.94
CA TYR A 406 -24.02 5.31 -0.84
C TYR A 406 -22.68 4.61 -0.57
N GLY A 407 -21.58 5.08 -1.16
CA GLY A 407 -20.24 4.59 -0.83
C GLY A 407 -19.93 4.76 0.65
N LEU A 408 -20.20 5.93 1.23
CA LEU A 408 -19.99 6.18 2.66
C LEU A 408 -20.90 5.29 3.54
N ILE A 409 -22.18 5.15 3.17
CA ILE A 409 -23.13 4.28 3.89
C ILE A 409 -22.65 2.83 3.87
N VAL A 410 -22.18 2.34 2.72
CA VAL A 410 -21.65 0.97 2.59
C VAL A 410 -20.39 0.78 3.45
N CYS A 411 -19.49 1.77 3.50
CA CYS A 411 -18.33 1.73 4.37
C CYS A 411 -18.72 1.60 5.85
N TYR A 412 -19.64 2.43 6.34
CA TYR A 412 -20.12 2.33 7.72
C TYR A 412 -20.93 1.06 7.99
N ALA A 413 -21.73 0.61 7.02
CA ALA A 413 -22.45 -0.67 7.13
C ALA A 413 -21.47 -1.85 7.25
N TRP A 414 -20.34 -1.81 6.52
CA TRP A 414 -19.27 -2.79 6.66
C TRP A 414 -18.64 -2.77 8.06
N VAL A 415 -18.37 -1.58 8.62
CA VAL A 415 -17.88 -1.43 9.99
C VAL A 415 -18.87 -2.04 10.99
N VAL A 416 -20.15 -1.73 10.88
CA VAL A 416 -21.20 -2.32 11.76
C VAL A 416 -21.27 -3.83 11.59
N LEU A 417 -21.19 -4.34 10.37
CA LEU A 417 -21.18 -5.77 10.09
C LEU A 417 -19.93 -6.44 10.69
N SER A 418 -18.78 -5.77 10.63
CA SER A 418 -17.55 -6.23 11.29
C SER A 418 -17.70 -6.29 12.81
N LEU A 419 -18.34 -5.30 13.44
CA LEU A 419 -18.68 -5.32 14.86
C LEU A 419 -19.58 -6.51 15.21
N LEU A 420 -20.60 -6.75 14.40
CA LEU A 420 -21.51 -7.89 14.63
C LEU A 420 -20.78 -9.24 14.45
N ALA A 421 -19.81 -9.31 13.52
CA ALA A 421 -19.04 -10.52 13.28
C ALA A 421 -18.19 -10.92 14.51
N THR A 422 -17.79 -9.97 15.36
CA THR A 422 -17.02 -10.29 16.59
C THR A 422 -17.80 -11.14 17.58
N VAL A 423 -19.13 -11.06 17.56
CA VAL A 423 -19.99 -11.94 18.38
C VAL A 423 -19.83 -13.41 17.99
N PHE A 424 -19.48 -13.68 16.74
CA PHE A 424 -19.24 -15.02 16.21
C PHE A 424 -17.75 -15.42 16.23
N GLY A 425 -16.92 -14.66 16.94
CA GLY A 425 -15.52 -14.97 17.07
C GLY A 425 -14.67 -14.64 15.83
N THR A 426 -15.12 -13.72 14.97
CA THR A 426 -14.38 -13.25 13.79
C THR A 426 -14.57 -11.76 13.57
N THR A 427 -13.85 -11.17 12.62
CA THR A 427 -14.00 -9.77 12.22
C THR A 427 -13.89 -9.65 10.72
N LEU A 428 -14.50 -8.60 10.15
CA LEU A 428 -14.39 -8.23 8.73
C LEU A 428 -13.41 -7.08 8.53
N LEU A 429 -12.46 -6.88 9.46
CA LEU A 429 -11.44 -5.84 9.40
C LEU A 429 -12.03 -4.42 9.26
N GLY A 430 -13.10 -4.14 10.01
CA GLY A 430 -13.84 -2.87 9.92
C GLY A 430 -12.99 -1.64 10.21
N PHE A 431 -11.97 -1.73 11.04
CA PHE A 431 -11.03 -0.64 11.34
C PHE A 431 -10.23 -0.17 10.11
N ARG A 432 -9.92 -1.05 9.17
CA ARG A 432 -9.22 -0.68 7.93
C ARG A 432 -10.05 0.21 7.01
N VAL A 433 -11.37 0.27 7.22
CA VAL A 433 -12.29 1.12 6.44
C VAL A 433 -12.17 2.61 6.83
N ALA A 434 -11.38 2.94 7.84
CA ALA A 434 -11.05 4.33 8.19
C ALA A 434 -10.50 5.12 7.00
N VAL A 435 -9.61 4.50 6.21
CA VAL A 435 -8.98 5.16 5.05
C VAL A 435 -10.02 5.60 4.00
N PRO A 436 -10.86 4.72 3.44
CA PRO A 436 -11.87 5.15 2.46
C PRO A 436 -12.94 6.06 3.05
N ILE A 437 -13.35 5.92 4.31
CA ILE A 437 -14.30 6.84 4.97
C ILE A 437 -13.72 8.25 4.99
N SER A 438 -12.49 8.41 5.47
CA SER A 438 -11.82 9.71 5.56
C SER A 438 -11.62 10.34 4.19
N ILE A 439 -11.25 9.56 3.17
CA ILE A 439 -11.12 10.02 1.78
C ILE A 439 -12.46 10.49 1.23
N ILE A 440 -13.55 9.72 1.37
CA ILE A 440 -14.87 10.07 0.82
C ILE A 440 -15.34 11.37 1.45
N LEU A 441 -15.22 11.54 2.77
CA LEU A 441 -15.63 12.74 3.48
C LEU A 441 -14.78 13.95 3.07
N ALA A 442 -13.47 13.81 3.01
CA ALA A 442 -12.56 14.89 2.61
C ALA A 442 -12.82 15.34 1.16
N VAL A 443 -12.95 14.41 0.22
CA VAL A 443 -13.28 14.66 -1.18
C VAL A 443 -14.64 15.35 -1.31
N ALA A 444 -15.66 14.86 -0.61
CA ALA A 444 -16.99 15.45 -0.62
C ALA A 444 -16.99 16.87 -0.03
N GLY A 445 -16.18 17.13 1.01
CA GLY A 445 -16.01 18.47 1.58
C GLY A 445 -15.41 19.46 0.59
N VAL A 446 -14.36 19.05 -0.16
CA VAL A 446 -13.77 19.90 -1.22
C VAL A 446 -14.77 20.15 -2.35
N LEU A 447 -15.54 19.14 -2.76
CA LEU A 447 -16.61 19.30 -3.76
C LEU A 447 -17.72 20.23 -3.25
N ALA A 448 -18.09 20.12 -1.98
CA ALA A 448 -19.07 21.00 -1.34
C ALA A 448 -18.64 22.48 -1.36
N ILE A 449 -17.37 22.73 -1.01
CA ILE A 449 -16.78 24.07 -1.05
C ILE A 449 -16.77 24.62 -2.48
N ALA A 450 -16.39 23.78 -3.46
CA ALA A 450 -16.40 24.14 -4.87
C ALA A 450 -17.82 24.47 -5.37
N ASP A 451 -18.81 23.65 -5.02
CA ASP A 451 -20.23 23.85 -5.37
C ASP A 451 -20.78 25.14 -4.73
N MET A 452 -20.52 25.35 -3.44
CA MET A 452 -20.88 26.59 -2.75
C MET A 452 -20.28 27.80 -3.45
N ARG A 453 -19.00 27.75 -3.81
CA ARG A 453 -18.28 28.87 -4.44
C ARG A 453 -18.79 29.16 -5.87
N LEU A 454 -19.06 28.12 -6.66
CA LEU A 454 -19.34 28.27 -8.09
C LEU A 454 -20.83 28.39 -8.39
N VAL A 455 -21.70 27.81 -7.58
CA VAL A 455 -23.15 27.75 -7.84
C VAL A 455 -23.93 28.70 -6.92
N TYR A 456 -23.70 28.60 -5.60
CA TYR A 456 -24.56 29.33 -4.64
C TYR A 456 -24.11 30.77 -4.37
N MET A 457 -22.81 31.00 -4.14
CA MET A 457 -22.30 32.34 -3.85
C MET A 457 -22.63 33.40 -4.93
N PRO A 458 -22.49 33.09 -6.25
CA PRO A 458 -22.86 34.08 -7.25
C PRO A 458 -24.33 34.50 -7.21
N GLN A 459 -25.22 33.66 -6.69
CA GLN A 459 -26.63 33.94 -6.55
C GLN A 459 -26.95 34.78 -5.28
N MET A 460 -26.11 34.61 -4.24
CA MET A 460 -26.30 35.30 -2.95
C MET A 460 -25.64 36.69 -2.91
N LEU A 461 -24.66 36.94 -3.76
CA LEU A 461 -23.89 38.18 -3.77
C LEU A 461 -24.60 39.26 -4.61
N SER A 462 -24.60 40.52 -4.12
CA SER A 462 -25.18 41.63 -4.88
C SER A 462 -24.44 41.83 -6.22
N PRO A 463 -25.18 42.33 -7.25
CA PRO A 463 -24.56 42.62 -8.55
C PRO A 463 -23.40 43.61 -8.46
N GLU A 464 -23.49 44.57 -7.56
CA GLU A 464 -22.43 45.58 -7.34
C GLU A 464 -21.17 44.96 -6.76
N PHE A 465 -21.28 44.08 -5.73
CA PHE A 465 -20.14 43.39 -5.15
C PHE A 465 -19.47 42.48 -6.16
N ARG A 466 -20.25 41.80 -7.02
CA ARG A 466 -19.68 40.96 -8.11
C ARG A 466 -18.91 41.82 -9.12
N LYS A 467 -19.44 42.98 -9.54
CA LYS A 467 -18.76 43.91 -10.45
C LYS A 467 -17.49 44.49 -9.83
N ALA A 468 -17.46 44.72 -8.53
CA ALA A 468 -16.30 45.21 -7.79
C ALA A 468 -15.21 44.14 -7.57
N GLY A 469 -15.31 42.96 -8.17
CA GLY A 469 -14.32 41.88 -8.03
C GLY A 469 -14.44 41.04 -6.77
N GLY A 470 -15.56 41.13 -6.06
CA GLY A 470 -15.80 40.40 -4.81
C GLY A 470 -15.71 38.89 -4.95
N THR A 471 -16.13 38.33 -6.10
CA THR A 471 -15.95 36.89 -6.39
C THR A 471 -14.50 36.46 -6.50
N VAL A 472 -13.61 37.32 -7.02
CA VAL A 472 -12.15 37.06 -7.10
C VAL A 472 -11.55 37.09 -5.69
N SER A 473 -11.95 38.08 -4.88
CA SER A 473 -11.48 38.21 -3.50
C SER A 473 -11.85 37.00 -2.64
N ILE A 474 -13.09 36.53 -2.75
CA ILE A 474 -13.54 35.29 -2.06
C ILE A 474 -12.69 34.08 -2.52
N SER A 475 -12.42 33.95 -3.83
CA SER A 475 -11.58 32.85 -4.33
C SER A 475 -10.16 32.91 -3.78
N ARG A 476 -9.59 34.12 -3.64
CA ARG A 476 -8.26 34.30 -3.02
C ARG A 476 -8.26 33.83 -1.58
N VAL A 477 -9.21 34.30 -0.78
CA VAL A 477 -9.36 33.89 0.63
C VAL A 477 -9.51 32.37 0.73
N LEU A 478 -10.37 31.77 -0.10
CA LEU A 478 -10.58 30.34 -0.08
C LEU A 478 -9.32 29.53 -0.43
N VAL A 479 -8.57 29.95 -1.45
CA VAL A 479 -7.30 29.29 -1.81
C VAL A 479 -6.29 29.39 -0.65
N ILE A 480 -6.20 30.55 -0.01
CA ILE A 480 -5.30 30.77 1.12
C ILE A 480 -5.69 29.88 2.31
N VAL A 481 -6.97 29.87 2.69
CA VAL A 481 -7.46 29.04 3.80
C VAL A 481 -7.24 27.56 3.51
N MET A 482 -7.58 27.09 2.29
CA MET A 482 -7.36 25.70 1.90
C MET A 482 -5.87 25.33 1.87
N ALA A 483 -4.99 26.26 1.46
CA ALA A 483 -3.54 26.03 1.50
C ALA A 483 -3.02 25.94 2.94
N ILE A 484 -3.45 26.84 3.85
CA ILE A 484 -3.04 26.81 5.26
C ILE A 484 -3.51 25.49 5.92
N CYS A 485 -4.77 25.11 5.74
CA CYS A 485 -5.32 23.86 6.28
C CYS A 485 -4.60 22.64 5.67
N GLY A 486 -4.34 22.67 4.36
CA GLY A 486 -3.62 21.62 3.66
C GLY A 486 -2.17 21.46 4.14
N ILE A 487 -1.44 22.56 4.32
CA ILE A 487 -0.09 22.57 4.88
C ILE A 487 -0.12 21.99 6.31
N HIS A 488 -0.99 22.51 7.17
CA HIS A 488 -1.11 22.05 8.56
C HIS A 488 -1.35 20.55 8.63
N TYR A 489 -2.30 20.03 7.82
CA TYR A 489 -2.62 18.60 7.84
C TYR A 489 -1.53 17.74 7.20
N ALA A 490 -0.95 18.18 6.07
CA ALA A 490 0.11 17.42 5.40
C ALA A 490 1.42 17.33 6.21
N THR A 491 1.74 18.37 6.99
CA THR A 491 2.91 18.36 7.88
C THR A 491 2.76 17.42 9.08
N GLN A 492 1.54 16.93 9.36
CA GLN A 492 1.32 15.88 10.37
C GLN A 492 1.71 14.48 9.89
N ILE A 493 1.80 14.23 8.56
CA ILE A 493 2.09 12.88 8.02
C ILE A 493 3.33 12.25 8.67
N PRO A 494 4.52 12.87 8.65
CA PRO A 494 5.69 12.28 9.27
C PRO A 494 5.61 12.17 10.79
N THR A 495 4.80 13.01 11.46
CA THR A 495 4.59 12.94 12.90
C THR A 495 3.70 11.76 13.29
N VAL A 496 2.64 11.52 12.54
CA VAL A 496 1.76 10.35 12.75
C VAL A 496 2.53 9.04 12.56
N HIS A 497 3.44 9.02 11.60
CA HIS A 497 4.26 7.85 11.29
C HIS A 497 5.63 7.84 12.00
N GLU A 498 5.87 8.67 13.02
CA GLU A 498 7.21 8.81 13.62
C GLU A 498 7.76 7.47 14.13
N SER A 499 6.96 6.66 14.81
CA SER A 499 7.36 5.33 15.30
C SER A 499 7.68 4.37 14.16
N TYR A 500 6.90 4.40 13.07
CA TYR A 500 7.14 3.57 11.88
C TYR A 500 8.39 4.02 11.12
N ILE A 501 8.66 5.33 11.08
CA ILE A 501 9.90 5.88 10.53
C ILE A 501 11.09 5.45 11.38
N ASP A 502 11.00 5.54 12.71
CA ASP A 502 12.06 5.11 13.62
C ASP A 502 12.40 3.62 13.45
N THR A 503 11.38 2.78 13.34
CA THR A 503 11.58 1.34 13.09
C THR A 503 12.24 1.08 11.72
N ALA A 504 12.00 1.93 10.72
CA ALA A 504 12.66 1.83 9.41
C ALA A 504 14.15 2.19 9.45
N TYR A 505 14.64 2.78 10.53
CA TYR A 505 16.07 3.06 10.75
C TYR A 505 16.77 1.97 11.59
N THR A 506 16.32 0.73 11.49
CA THR A 506 17.02 -0.43 12.02
C THR A 506 18.22 -0.75 11.12
N ASP A 507 19.37 -1.05 11.73
CA ASP A 507 20.55 -1.51 11.01
C ASP A 507 20.26 -2.83 10.29
N THR A 508 20.41 -2.83 8.97
CA THR A 508 20.03 -3.95 8.12
C THR A 508 21.16 -4.93 7.81
N ASP A 509 22.41 -4.49 7.98
CA ASP A 509 23.61 -5.28 7.66
C ASP A 509 24.66 -5.25 8.79
N GLY A 510 24.41 -4.51 9.86
CA GLY A 510 25.28 -4.44 11.03
C GLY A 510 26.47 -3.50 10.90
N ASP A 511 26.52 -2.66 9.84
CA ASP A 511 27.64 -1.76 9.60
C ASP A 511 27.48 -0.37 10.22
N GLY A 512 26.33 -0.04 10.80
CA GLY A 512 26.01 1.24 11.44
C GLY A 512 26.03 2.43 10.51
N LYS A 513 26.01 2.23 9.16
CA LYS A 513 26.12 3.29 8.18
C LYS A 513 24.77 3.79 7.70
N ARG A 514 24.80 4.88 6.92
CA ARG A 514 23.66 5.43 6.20
C ARG A 514 22.45 5.78 7.07
N GLY A 515 22.71 6.31 8.26
CA GLY A 515 21.66 6.84 9.12
C GLY A 515 20.88 5.78 9.89
N ASP A 516 21.31 4.54 9.88
CA ASP A 516 20.75 3.50 10.73
C ASP A 516 20.81 3.97 12.20
N LYS A 517 19.64 3.99 12.84
CA LYS A 517 19.49 4.60 14.17
C LYS A 517 19.45 3.56 15.28
N LEU A 518 18.80 2.42 14.98
CA LEU A 518 18.64 1.35 15.94
C LEU A 518 19.70 0.30 15.67
N PRO A 519 20.31 -0.29 16.74
CA PRO A 519 21.22 -1.40 16.57
C PRO A 519 20.51 -2.56 15.87
N GLY A 520 21.25 -3.27 15.03
CA GLY A 520 20.77 -4.52 14.45
C GLY A 520 20.51 -5.53 15.56
N ASP A 521 19.40 -6.24 15.41
CA ASP A 521 19.10 -7.43 16.21
C ASP A 521 19.71 -8.67 15.53
N SER A 522 18.94 -9.73 15.35
CA SER A 522 19.37 -10.91 14.61
C SER A 522 19.73 -10.65 13.14
N ALA A 523 19.28 -9.53 12.56
CA ALA A 523 19.53 -9.21 11.15
C ALA A 523 21.02 -9.03 10.82
N VAL A 524 21.84 -8.60 11.78
CA VAL A 524 23.31 -8.49 11.62
C VAL A 524 23.98 -9.79 11.20
N TYR A 525 23.36 -10.94 11.50
CA TYR A 525 23.89 -12.26 11.17
C TYR A 525 23.37 -12.80 9.81
N TYR A 526 22.33 -12.20 9.22
CA TYR A 526 21.62 -12.79 8.08
C TYR A 526 22.48 -12.95 6.84
N GLN A 527 23.35 -12.00 6.55
CA GLN A 527 24.26 -12.10 5.42
C GLN A 527 25.21 -13.31 5.56
N LYS A 528 25.71 -13.54 6.78
CA LYS A 528 26.61 -14.68 7.04
C LYS A 528 25.85 -16.01 7.05
N VAL A 529 24.64 -16.03 7.61
CA VAL A 529 23.74 -17.19 7.56
C VAL A 529 23.44 -17.56 6.11
N ASP A 530 23.07 -16.57 5.28
CA ASP A 530 22.80 -16.79 3.85
C ASP A 530 24.03 -17.30 3.09
N GLN A 531 25.21 -16.76 3.37
CA GLN A 531 26.45 -17.25 2.77
C GLN A 531 26.65 -18.74 3.05
N VAL A 532 26.57 -19.17 4.32
CA VAL A 532 26.69 -20.57 4.73
C VAL A 532 25.63 -21.44 4.05
N LEU A 533 24.37 -21.02 4.11
CA LEU A 533 23.27 -21.78 3.50
C LEU A 533 23.42 -21.92 1.98
N SER A 534 23.78 -20.83 1.29
CA SER A 534 23.93 -20.87 -0.17
C SER A 534 25.11 -21.69 -0.63
N GLU A 535 26.23 -21.70 0.11
CA GLU A 535 27.39 -22.55 -0.14
C GLU A 535 27.08 -24.04 0.08
N GLU A 536 26.48 -24.39 1.21
CA GLU A 536 26.16 -25.78 1.56
C GLU A 536 25.00 -26.35 0.69
N LEU A 537 24.01 -25.56 0.35
CA LEU A 537 22.85 -26.01 -0.44
C LEU A 537 23.07 -25.89 -1.96
N GLY A 538 24.15 -25.26 -2.40
CA GLY A 538 24.42 -25.01 -3.81
C GLY A 538 23.47 -23.98 -4.46
N GLY A 539 22.99 -23.03 -3.67
CA GLY A 539 22.09 -21.95 -4.09
C GLY A 539 20.86 -21.83 -3.21
N ARG A 540 19.95 -20.88 -3.54
CA ARG A 540 18.75 -20.58 -2.76
C ARG A 540 17.46 -21.13 -3.39
N ALA A 541 17.47 -21.34 -4.72
CA ALA A 541 16.29 -21.77 -5.47
C ALA A 541 15.70 -23.07 -4.91
N ASP A 542 14.41 -23.11 -4.72
CA ASP A 542 13.63 -24.26 -4.24
C ASP A 542 14.12 -24.87 -2.92
N LYS A 543 14.86 -24.10 -2.11
CA LYS A 543 15.34 -24.56 -0.81
C LYS A 543 14.35 -24.21 0.29
N VAL A 544 14.01 -25.22 1.10
CA VAL A 544 13.07 -25.12 2.20
C VAL A 544 13.82 -25.05 3.53
N LEU A 545 13.54 -24.03 4.31
CA LEU A 545 14.12 -23.85 5.65
C LEU A 545 13.06 -24.05 6.73
N LEU A 546 13.41 -24.75 7.80
CA LEU A 546 12.69 -24.69 9.05
C LEU A 546 13.37 -23.65 9.95
N THR A 547 12.68 -22.54 10.18
CA THR A 547 13.19 -21.47 11.05
C THR A 547 12.03 -20.72 11.70
N ASP A 548 12.23 -20.25 12.92
CA ASP A 548 11.40 -19.26 13.60
C ASP A 548 11.89 -17.83 13.38
N GLU A 549 13.04 -17.67 12.74
CA GLU A 549 13.60 -16.38 12.33
C GLU A 549 12.96 -15.93 11.00
N LYS A 550 11.68 -15.52 11.08
CA LYS A 550 10.85 -15.25 9.90
C LYS A 550 11.35 -14.05 9.08
N SER A 551 11.94 -13.06 9.75
CA SER A 551 12.52 -11.89 9.08
C SER A 551 13.64 -12.25 8.12
N PHE A 552 14.37 -13.34 8.35
CA PHE A 552 15.41 -13.84 7.46
C PHE A 552 14.88 -14.05 6.02
N MET A 553 13.67 -14.61 5.89
CA MET A 553 13.06 -14.83 4.57
C MET A 553 12.52 -13.55 3.93
N ALA A 554 12.41 -12.44 4.66
CA ALA A 554 12.15 -11.14 4.06
C ALA A 554 13.37 -10.60 3.31
N TYR A 555 14.56 -10.90 3.76
CA TYR A 555 15.83 -10.49 3.11
C TYR A 555 16.28 -11.47 2.03
N HIS A 556 16.12 -12.79 2.27
CA HIS A 556 16.64 -13.85 1.41
C HIS A 556 15.52 -14.77 0.91
N PRO A 557 15.48 -15.14 -0.40
CA PRO A 557 14.34 -15.80 -1.04
C PRO A 557 14.31 -17.32 -0.81
N TYR A 558 14.47 -17.78 0.43
CA TYR A 558 14.23 -19.19 0.80
C TYR A 558 12.74 -19.44 0.99
N HIS A 559 12.30 -20.68 0.80
CA HIS A 559 10.98 -21.14 1.20
C HIS A 559 10.96 -21.54 2.66
N GLY A 560 9.87 -21.24 3.36
CA GLY A 560 9.67 -21.69 4.74
C GLY A 560 8.95 -23.03 4.78
N TYR A 561 9.44 -23.96 5.61
CA TYR A 561 8.60 -25.11 5.97
C TYR A 561 7.35 -24.66 6.72
N GLN A 562 7.42 -23.56 7.47
CA GLN A 562 6.30 -22.92 8.15
C GLN A 562 6.21 -21.44 7.81
N ALA A 563 4.99 -20.92 7.69
CA ALA A 563 4.75 -19.51 7.47
C ALA A 563 5.02 -18.66 8.72
N PHE A 564 4.99 -17.32 8.55
CA PHE A 564 5.25 -16.35 9.62
C PHE A 564 4.31 -16.56 10.83
N THR A 565 2.99 -16.54 10.58
CA THR A 565 1.94 -16.81 11.57
C THR A 565 0.74 -17.42 10.85
N ALA A 566 -0.21 -17.98 11.60
CA ALA A 566 -1.42 -18.59 11.05
C ALA A 566 -2.22 -17.64 10.14
N HIS A 567 -2.31 -16.36 10.48
CA HIS A 567 -3.10 -15.39 9.70
C HIS A 567 -2.41 -14.90 8.42
N TYR A 568 -1.11 -15.16 8.25
CA TYR A 568 -0.38 -14.95 6.99
C TYR A 568 -0.10 -16.25 6.23
N ALA A 569 -0.45 -17.38 6.82
CA ALA A 569 -0.25 -18.67 6.20
C ALA A 569 -1.26 -18.92 5.07
N ASN A 570 -0.77 -19.45 3.95
CA ASN A 570 -1.63 -19.98 2.91
C ASN A 570 -2.47 -21.14 3.47
N PRO A 571 -3.81 -21.13 3.33
CA PRO A 571 -4.66 -22.24 3.76
C PRO A 571 -4.26 -23.60 3.20
N LEU A 572 -3.72 -23.64 1.96
CA LEU A 572 -3.20 -24.86 1.33
C LEU A 572 -1.96 -25.43 2.05
N GLY A 573 -1.25 -24.60 2.83
CA GLY A 573 -0.09 -25.01 3.62
C GLY A 573 -0.41 -25.72 4.92
N GLU A 574 -1.68 -25.76 5.35
CA GLU A 574 -2.13 -26.47 6.56
C GLU A 574 -1.31 -26.14 7.83
N PHE A 575 -1.21 -24.86 8.18
CA PHE A 575 -0.34 -24.31 9.22
C PHE A 575 -0.33 -25.10 10.53
N ALA A 576 -1.49 -25.47 11.07
CA ALA A 576 -1.60 -26.19 12.33
C ALA A 576 -0.97 -27.59 12.24
N ARG A 577 -1.20 -28.32 11.13
CA ARG A 577 -0.62 -29.65 10.94
C ARG A 577 0.91 -29.60 10.78
N ARG A 578 1.45 -28.55 10.15
CA ARG A 578 2.91 -28.35 10.10
C ARG A 578 3.48 -28.09 11.48
N ASN A 579 2.79 -27.35 12.36
CA ASN A 579 3.21 -27.20 13.76
C ASN A 579 3.23 -28.54 14.49
N GLU A 580 2.18 -29.39 14.31
CA GLU A 580 2.14 -30.73 14.91
C GLU A 580 3.34 -31.61 14.47
N GLU A 581 3.72 -31.55 13.17
CA GLU A 581 4.88 -32.25 12.66
C GLU A 581 6.18 -31.71 13.28
N ILE A 582 6.36 -30.39 13.35
CA ILE A 582 7.54 -29.77 13.96
C ILE A 582 7.68 -30.19 15.43
N GLU A 583 6.57 -30.22 16.18
CA GLU A 583 6.55 -30.68 17.57
C GLU A 583 6.85 -32.17 17.70
N ARG A 584 6.41 -32.99 16.74
CA ARG A 584 6.75 -34.42 16.67
C ARG A 584 8.24 -34.60 16.45
N TRP A 585 8.85 -33.84 15.52
CA TRP A 585 10.28 -33.90 15.24
C TRP A 585 11.14 -33.46 16.43
N ALA A 586 10.71 -32.45 17.18
CA ALA A 586 11.45 -31.98 18.36
C ALA A 586 11.60 -33.03 19.46
N LYS A 587 10.74 -34.05 19.51
CA LYS A 587 10.80 -35.16 20.49
C LYS A 587 11.74 -36.30 20.09
N ILE A 588 12.31 -36.22 18.87
CA ILE A 588 13.19 -37.27 18.33
C ILE A 588 14.63 -36.98 18.76
N THR A 589 15.31 -37.98 19.28
CA THR A 589 16.68 -37.85 19.80
C THR A 589 17.74 -38.51 18.91
N LYS A 590 17.33 -39.40 17.99
CA LYS A 590 18.22 -40.10 17.08
C LYS A 590 18.24 -39.51 15.70
N PRO A 591 19.42 -39.29 15.09
CA PRO A 591 19.55 -38.68 13.77
C PRO A 591 18.77 -39.38 12.65
N GLU A 592 18.87 -40.69 12.57
CA GLU A 592 18.21 -41.50 11.56
C GLU A 592 16.67 -41.44 11.68
N ASP A 593 16.14 -41.43 12.91
CA ASP A 593 14.70 -41.32 13.16
C ASP A 593 14.17 -39.92 12.78
N LEU A 594 14.97 -38.88 13.02
CA LEU A 594 14.58 -37.49 12.63
C LEU A 594 14.50 -37.36 11.11
N LEU A 595 15.52 -37.83 10.38
CA LEU A 595 15.51 -37.77 8.93
C LEU A 595 14.38 -38.60 8.32
N ALA A 596 14.14 -39.80 8.87
CA ALA A 596 13.04 -40.67 8.44
C ALA A 596 11.65 -40.03 8.69
N ALA A 597 11.48 -39.36 9.85
CA ALA A 597 10.23 -38.67 10.18
C ALA A 597 9.96 -37.47 9.26
N MET A 598 11.00 -36.73 8.84
CA MET A 598 10.86 -35.66 7.87
C MET A 598 10.47 -36.21 6.48
N ASP A 599 11.10 -37.30 6.04
CA ASP A 599 10.77 -37.96 4.75
C ASP A 599 9.37 -38.59 4.76
N GLU A 600 8.92 -39.07 5.91
CA GLU A 600 7.56 -39.60 6.11
C GLU A 600 6.52 -38.47 5.96
N ALA A 601 6.77 -37.32 6.59
CA ALA A 601 5.90 -36.15 6.49
C ALA A 601 5.81 -35.65 5.04
N GLU A 602 6.93 -35.63 4.30
CA GLU A 602 6.93 -35.28 2.87
C GLU A 602 6.06 -36.25 2.06
N LYS A 603 6.20 -37.54 2.27
CA LYS A 603 5.40 -38.58 1.58
C LYS A 603 3.90 -38.53 1.95
N ALA A 604 3.61 -38.26 3.24
CA ALA A 604 2.24 -38.26 3.73
C ALA A 604 1.45 -37.01 3.26
N HIS A 605 2.09 -35.85 3.20
CA HIS A 605 1.43 -34.57 2.98
C HIS A 605 1.84 -33.89 1.66
N GLY A 606 2.87 -34.36 0.98
CA GLY A 606 3.42 -33.72 -0.20
C GLY A 606 4.18 -32.39 0.09
N TRP A 607 4.45 -32.09 1.35
CA TRP A 607 5.24 -30.92 1.72
C TRP A 607 6.73 -31.27 1.67
N LYS A 608 7.50 -30.55 0.89
CA LYS A 608 8.94 -30.80 0.83
C LYS A 608 9.55 -30.69 2.23
N ALA A 609 10.32 -31.73 2.65
CA ALA A 609 11.06 -31.72 3.89
C ALA A 609 12.10 -30.59 3.90
N PRO A 610 12.43 -30.02 5.08
CA PRO A 610 13.44 -28.97 5.19
C PRO A 610 14.79 -29.43 4.66
N ASP A 611 15.39 -28.64 3.77
CA ASP A 611 16.78 -28.81 3.33
C ASP A 611 17.77 -28.39 4.43
N ALA A 612 17.37 -27.44 5.30
CA ALA A 612 18.13 -27.00 6.45
C ALA A 612 17.22 -26.44 7.56
N LEU A 613 17.75 -26.46 8.79
CA LEU A 613 17.17 -25.79 9.94
C LEU A 613 18.05 -24.60 10.33
N LEU A 614 17.41 -23.47 10.65
CA LEU A 614 18.02 -22.30 11.26
C LEU A 614 17.35 -22.07 12.61
N VAL A 615 18.03 -22.45 13.68
CA VAL A 615 17.51 -22.47 15.05
C VAL A 615 18.47 -21.77 16.02
N ARG A 616 17.97 -21.39 17.21
CA ARG A 616 18.82 -20.76 18.23
C ARG A 616 19.51 -21.80 19.09
N GLY A 617 20.80 -21.60 19.36
CA GLY A 617 21.58 -22.51 20.21
C GLY A 617 23.06 -22.25 20.10
N GLN A 618 23.85 -23.09 20.79
CA GLN A 618 25.29 -23.09 20.73
C GLN A 618 25.81 -24.50 20.49
N LEU A 619 26.83 -24.60 19.63
CA LEU A 619 27.55 -25.84 19.40
C LEU A 619 28.72 -25.91 20.38
N ASP A 620 28.90 -27.06 21.07
CA ASP A 620 30.13 -27.32 21.82
C ASP A 620 31.29 -27.47 20.84
N LEU A 621 32.08 -26.42 20.70
CA LEU A 621 33.32 -26.44 19.91
C LEU A 621 34.34 -27.22 20.72
N ALA A 622 34.73 -28.39 20.27
CA ALA A 622 35.82 -29.17 20.90
C ALA A 622 37.07 -28.29 21.02
N ASP A 623 37.55 -28.13 22.26
CA ASP A 623 38.64 -27.32 22.73
C ASP A 623 39.73 -26.96 21.71
N ASP A 624 39.77 -25.73 21.25
CA ASP A 624 41.00 -25.02 21.07
C ASP A 624 41.24 -24.20 22.36
N LYS A 625 42.36 -24.50 23.03
CA LYS A 625 42.81 -23.89 24.29
C LYS A 625 43.08 -22.41 24.11
N GLU A 626 42.05 -21.60 24.07
CA GLU A 626 42.10 -20.16 24.26
C GLU A 626 40.99 -19.76 25.25
N LYS A 627 40.98 -20.44 26.39
CA LYS A 627 40.29 -19.97 27.59
C LYS A 627 41.19 -18.94 28.23
N ASP A 628 40.77 -17.69 28.23
CA ASP A 628 40.97 -16.70 29.28
C ASP A 628 41.02 -15.24 28.86
N THR A 629 40.70 -14.90 27.59
CA THR A 629 40.63 -13.46 27.22
C THR A 629 39.20 -12.96 26.89
N ASN A 630 38.21 -13.83 26.68
CA ASN A 630 36.92 -13.42 26.15
C ASN A 630 35.81 -13.13 27.20
N LYS A 631 36.08 -13.29 28.50
CA LYS A 631 35.07 -12.94 29.53
C LYS A 631 35.06 -11.46 29.96
N ALA A 632 36.10 -10.70 29.59
CA ALA A 632 36.22 -9.28 29.91
C ALA A 632 35.76 -8.35 28.76
N GLU A 633 35.74 -8.81 27.52
CA GLU A 633 35.45 -8.00 26.32
C GLU A 633 33.98 -7.99 25.91
N ALA A 634 33.16 -8.91 26.40
CA ALA A 634 31.72 -8.98 26.08
C ALA A 634 30.86 -7.84 26.66
N LYS A 635 31.47 -6.87 27.32
CA LYS A 635 30.73 -5.75 27.98
C LYS A 635 30.79 -4.43 27.25
N ASN A 636 31.62 -4.20 26.26
CA ASN A 636 31.82 -2.86 25.65
C ASN A 636 32.35 -2.83 24.20
N GLU A 637 32.23 -3.86 23.40
CA GLU A 637 32.66 -3.76 22.00
C GLU A 637 31.47 -3.48 21.08
N ALA A 638 31.50 -2.29 20.47
CA ALA A 638 30.91 -2.07 19.16
C ALA A 638 31.48 -3.14 18.21
N ILE A 639 30.62 -3.86 17.48
CA ILE A 639 30.98 -4.94 16.56
C ILE A 639 31.95 -4.36 15.51
N ASP A 640 33.21 -4.78 15.60
CA ASP A 640 34.24 -4.38 14.65
C ASP A 640 34.00 -5.12 13.33
N ALA A 641 33.61 -4.39 12.30
CA ALA A 641 33.27 -4.92 10.98
C ALA A 641 34.38 -5.74 10.31
N ASP A 642 35.64 -5.57 10.76
CA ASP A 642 36.80 -6.31 10.24
C ASP A 642 36.92 -7.78 10.74
N ARG A 643 36.03 -8.21 11.66
CA ARG A 643 36.00 -9.60 12.14
C ARG A 643 35.21 -10.58 11.27
N VAL A 644 34.57 -10.12 10.23
CA VAL A 644 33.65 -10.92 9.38
C VAL A 644 34.37 -11.94 8.49
N ASP A 645 35.66 -11.80 8.26
CA ASP A 645 36.44 -12.63 7.32
C ASP A 645 37.16 -13.84 7.92
N ARG A 646 36.90 -14.26 9.17
CA ARG A 646 37.45 -15.49 9.69
C ARG A 646 36.66 -16.69 9.14
N PRO A 647 37.32 -17.73 8.58
CA PRO A 647 36.65 -18.96 8.17
C PRO A 647 35.91 -19.55 9.36
N LEU A 648 34.65 -19.91 9.16
CA LEU A 648 33.82 -20.53 10.20
C LEU A 648 34.44 -21.88 10.61
N PRO A 649 34.56 -22.19 11.90
CA PRO A 649 35.04 -23.48 12.35
C PRO A 649 34.05 -24.56 11.91
N LYS A 650 34.53 -25.58 11.19
CA LYS A 650 33.77 -26.80 10.91
C LYS A 650 33.69 -27.62 12.19
N VAL A 651 32.48 -27.78 12.70
CA VAL A 651 32.25 -28.49 13.97
C VAL A 651 31.99 -29.95 13.70
N LYS A 652 32.70 -30.82 14.40
CA LYS A 652 32.47 -32.26 14.43
C LYS A 652 31.58 -32.62 15.62
N GLY A 653 30.30 -32.83 15.36
CA GLY A 653 29.36 -33.35 16.32
C GLY A 653 28.49 -32.26 17.02
N ALA A 654 27.26 -32.60 17.35
CA ALA A 654 26.38 -31.80 18.20
C ALA A 654 26.78 -32.03 19.67
N GLY A 655 26.86 -30.95 20.46
CA GLY A 655 27.06 -31.04 21.91
C GLY A 655 25.88 -31.66 22.65
N ASN A 656 25.99 -31.78 23.97
CA ASN A 656 24.94 -32.33 24.85
C ASN A 656 23.82 -31.29 25.16
N GLY A 657 23.65 -30.27 24.33
CA GLY A 657 22.67 -29.21 24.51
C GLY A 657 21.40 -29.39 23.69
N THR A 658 20.56 -28.37 23.73
CA THR A 658 19.33 -28.28 22.92
C THR A 658 19.37 -27.09 21.98
N PHE A 659 18.60 -27.18 20.91
CA PHE A 659 18.38 -26.09 19.97
C PHE A 659 16.92 -25.63 20.05
N THR A 660 16.72 -24.33 20.27
CA THR A 660 15.38 -23.77 20.50
C THR A 660 14.73 -23.34 19.19
N TYR A 661 13.48 -23.70 19.01
CA TYR A 661 12.58 -23.22 17.96
C TYR A 661 11.31 -22.66 18.59
N LEU A 662 10.81 -21.52 18.11
CA LEU A 662 9.60 -20.88 18.60
C LEU A 662 8.40 -21.24 17.71
N VAL A 663 7.51 -22.09 18.21
CA VAL A 663 6.23 -22.40 17.55
C VAL A 663 5.28 -21.22 17.74
N ALA A 664 4.67 -20.76 16.67
CA ALA A 664 3.63 -19.76 16.72
C ALA A 664 2.28 -20.43 16.98
N ASP A 665 1.73 -20.23 18.18
CA ASP A 665 0.38 -20.69 18.55
C ASP A 665 -0.65 -19.61 18.23
N ASP A 666 -1.77 -20.01 17.65
CA ASP A 666 -2.92 -19.16 17.39
C ASP A 666 -3.85 -19.14 18.60
N LEU A 667 -4.03 -17.99 19.21
CA LEU A 667 -4.71 -17.85 20.51
C LEU A 667 -6.00 -17.00 20.44
N TYR A 668 -6.68 -17.00 19.30
CA TYR A 668 -7.95 -16.29 19.21
C TYR A 668 -8.98 -16.80 20.22
N PRO A 669 -9.78 -15.94 20.88
CA PRO A 669 -9.80 -14.46 20.85
C PRO A 669 -8.93 -13.80 21.91
N ASN A 670 -7.92 -14.47 22.45
CA ASN A 670 -7.10 -14.01 23.56
C ASN A 670 -5.96 -13.07 23.08
N GLN A 671 -5.50 -12.25 24.01
CA GLN A 671 -4.33 -11.39 23.84
C GLN A 671 -3.06 -12.06 24.37
N PRO A 672 -1.95 -11.94 23.66
CA PRO A 672 -1.81 -11.54 22.26
C PRO A 672 -2.45 -12.56 21.31
N ASN A 673 -2.87 -12.14 20.11
CA ASN A 673 -3.49 -13.03 19.12
C ASN A 673 -2.55 -14.11 18.56
N VAL A 674 -1.26 -13.98 18.77
CA VAL A 674 -0.25 -15.01 18.51
C VAL A 674 0.67 -15.09 19.72
N ARG A 675 0.96 -16.31 20.18
CA ARG A 675 1.96 -16.58 21.22
C ARG A 675 3.05 -17.44 20.63
N PHE A 676 4.29 -17.10 20.92
CA PHE A 676 5.45 -17.92 20.57
C PHE A 676 5.81 -18.80 21.78
N ARG A 677 5.81 -20.10 21.56
CA ARG A 677 6.13 -21.11 22.58
C ARG A 677 7.44 -21.82 22.20
N PRO A 678 8.46 -21.82 23.07
CA PRO A 678 9.70 -22.53 22.77
C PRO A 678 9.48 -24.06 22.81
N ILE A 679 10.07 -24.73 21.83
CA ILE A 679 10.29 -26.18 21.82
C ILE A 679 11.78 -26.43 21.63
N GLU A 680 12.25 -27.53 22.16
CA GLU A 680 13.66 -27.88 22.18
C GLU A 680 13.90 -29.10 21.29
N PHE A 681 14.81 -28.96 20.36
CA PHE A 681 15.38 -30.07 19.59
C PHE A 681 16.65 -30.56 20.31
N GLU A 682 16.76 -31.86 20.59
CA GLU A 682 17.96 -32.43 21.16
C GLU A 682 19.11 -32.34 20.15
N ALA A 683 20.27 -31.78 20.58
CA ALA A 683 21.42 -31.64 19.71
C ALA A 683 21.94 -33.00 19.19
N SER A 684 21.73 -34.10 19.97
CA SER A 684 22.04 -35.46 19.58
C SER A 684 21.35 -35.92 18.30
N ALA A 685 20.13 -35.40 18.01
CA ALA A 685 19.41 -35.71 16.79
C ALA A 685 20.08 -35.18 15.51
N PHE A 686 21.05 -34.30 15.64
CA PHE A 686 21.82 -33.74 14.53
C PHE A 686 23.27 -34.28 14.44
N ALA A 687 23.61 -35.27 15.22
CA ALA A 687 24.99 -35.81 15.29
C ALA A 687 25.46 -36.51 13.99
N ARG A 688 24.54 -37.00 13.15
CA ARG A 688 24.82 -37.63 11.87
C ARG A 688 23.79 -37.22 10.82
N GLY A 689 24.20 -37.12 9.54
CA GLY A 689 23.34 -36.76 8.43
C GLY A 689 23.11 -35.26 8.31
N TRP A 690 23.80 -34.44 9.11
CA TRP A 690 23.73 -33.00 9.11
C TRP A 690 25.11 -32.35 9.11
N ASN A 691 25.27 -31.26 8.36
CA ASN A 691 26.41 -30.35 8.48
C ASN A 691 25.98 -29.21 9.40
N LEU A 692 26.72 -29.01 10.51
CA LEU A 692 26.39 -28.01 11.52
C LEU A 692 27.35 -26.82 11.45
N HIS A 693 26.79 -25.62 11.50
CA HIS A 693 27.55 -24.36 11.52
C HIS A 693 26.99 -23.43 12.60
N GLN A 694 27.87 -22.68 13.28
CA GLN A 694 27.50 -21.64 14.23
C GLN A 694 27.68 -20.28 13.61
N VAL A 695 26.65 -19.45 13.66
CA VAL A 695 26.68 -18.02 13.24
C VAL A 695 25.98 -17.18 14.29
N GLY A 696 26.75 -16.51 15.15
CA GLY A 696 26.19 -15.76 16.28
C GLY A 696 25.33 -16.66 17.16
N PRO A 697 24.05 -16.27 17.43
CA PRO A 697 23.13 -17.05 18.24
C PRO A 697 22.49 -18.22 17.48
N PHE A 698 22.79 -18.39 16.19
CA PHE A 698 22.13 -19.37 15.33
C PHE A 698 22.99 -20.61 15.09
N VAL A 699 22.34 -21.75 15.16
CA VAL A 699 22.85 -23.03 14.64
C VAL A 699 22.17 -23.28 13.30
N ILE A 700 22.97 -23.52 12.27
CA ILE A 700 22.54 -23.90 10.93
C ILE A 700 22.81 -25.40 10.80
N ALA A 701 21.74 -26.19 10.67
CA ALA A 701 21.85 -27.63 10.41
C ALA A 701 21.44 -27.89 8.96
N VAL A 702 22.39 -28.21 8.10
CA VAL A 702 22.15 -28.51 6.68
C VAL A 702 22.11 -30.01 6.48
N ARG A 703 21.04 -30.49 5.86
CA ARG A 703 20.84 -31.92 5.60
C ARG A 703 21.89 -32.43 4.59
N GLN A 704 22.60 -33.47 4.95
CA GLN A 704 23.50 -34.17 4.02
C GLN A 704 22.66 -34.95 2.99
N ARG A 705 22.97 -34.79 1.71
CA ARG A 705 22.30 -35.49 0.59
C ARG A 705 23.06 -36.75 0.21
#